data_c7f9cf88305edf1a0cb53444a1ec1691
#
_entry.id   c7f9cf88305edf1a0cb53444a1ec1691
#
_cell.length_a   1.000
_cell.length_b   1.000
_cell.length_c   1.000
_cell.angle_alpha   90.00
_cell.angle_beta   90.00
_cell.angle_gamma   90.00
#
_symmetry.space_group_name_H-M   'P 1'
#
loop_
_entity.id
_entity.type
_entity.pdbx_description
1 polymer ?
#
loop_
_entity_poly.entity_id
_entity_poly.type
_entity_poly.pdbx_seq_one_letter_code
_entity_poly.pdbx_strand_id
1 'polypeptide(L)'
;MNLEKFTDRAKGFLQAAQTVAIRNSHQRIAPEHLLKALIEDDQGMASGLIQAAGGDAKRVERETDAALSRIPAVSGSGAQSSPGLDNDLVRVLDQAEQVAQKAGDSFVTVERLLLALALASTTAAGKALAAGGVNPQALNGAIEQLRQGRTADTAGAEDRYDALKKFARDLTQVARDGKLDPVIGRDEEIRRTIQILARRTKNNPALIGEPGVGKTAIAEGLALRIANGDVPDTLKDRKLMALDMGALIAGAKYRGEFEERLKGVLDEVKAAEGDIILFIDEMHTLIGAGKGDGAMDASNLLKPALARGELHCVGATTLDEYRKYVEKDPALQRRFQPVFVGEPTVEDTISILRGLKEKYELHHGVRITDGALVAAATLSNRYITDRFLPDKAIDLMDEAASRIRMEVESKPEEIETLDRRILRLKIEREGLRRESDAASIDRLGHLEEELANLEEQSHTLTQRWQAEKDKIAGEAKLKEQLDQARIELDQAQRSGDLAKAGELSYGRIPQLEKQLAEAQSATEGAMLREEVTADDIAGVVSRWTGVPVDRMLQGEREKLLRMEEVIGKRVIGQEDAVRAVSTAVRRARAGLQDPNRPLGSFLFLGPTGVGKTELTKALAEFLFDDPSAMVRIDMSEFMEKHSVARLIGAPPGYVGYEEGGVLTEAVRRRPYQVVLFDEVEKAHGDVFNVLLQVLDDGRLTDGQGRTVDFSNTLIILTSNLGSQYLAAVEDGQSVESVEPQVMEIVRGHFRPEFLNRLDEIILFHRLGQSHMGPIVDIQVGRVAKLLADRKIGLHLTDAAREWLGRVGYDPVYGARPLRRAVQRHLQDPLAEEILRGNVKDGATVTVDEGDGKLALSVA
;
A
#
# COMPACT_ATOMS: atom_id res chain seq x y z
N MET A 1 5.82 -22.69 51.15
CA MET A 1 5.81 -22.83 49.69
C MET A 1 6.46 -21.59 49.11
N ASN A 2 7.54 -21.75 48.37
CA ASN A 2 8.23 -20.60 47.75
C ASN A 2 7.87 -20.56 46.27
N LEU A 3 6.91 -19.69 45.89
CA LEU A 3 6.48 -19.49 44.48
C LEU A 3 7.60 -18.97 43.58
N GLU A 4 8.69 -18.42 44.12
CA GLU A 4 9.84 -17.98 43.34
C GLU A 4 10.58 -19.13 42.64
N LYS A 5 10.38 -20.39 43.12
CA LYS A 5 10.91 -21.58 42.46
C LYS A 5 10.07 -22.13 41.29
N PHE A 6 9.00 -21.46 40.94
CA PHE A 6 8.14 -21.84 39.81
C PHE A 6 8.47 -20.98 38.61
N THR A 7 8.40 -21.55 37.42
CA THR A 7 8.52 -20.80 36.21
C THR A 7 7.38 -19.80 36.09
N ASP A 8 7.59 -18.72 35.29
CA ASP A 8 6.56 -17.68 35.15
C ASP A 8 5.28 -18.25 34.53
N ARG A 9 5.41 -19.23 33.64
CA ARG A 9 4.27 -19.94 33.05
C ARG A 9 3.56 -20.81 34.10
N ALA A 10 4.28 -21.55 34.94
CA ALA A 10 3.70 -22.32 36.00
C ALA A 10 2.95 -21.44 37.03
N LYS A 11 3.49 -20.24 37.35
CA LYS A 11 2.78 -19.23 38.18
C LYS A 11 1.49 -18.76 37.51
N GLY A 12 1.53 -18.55 36.18
CA GLY A 12 0.35 -18.19 35.38
C GLY A 12 -0.76 -19.21 35.49
N PHE A 13 -0.45 -20.50 35.38
CA PHE A 13 -1.46 -21.59 35.56
C PHE A 13 -2.01 -21.69 36.97
N LEU A 14 -1.22 -21.38 38.02
CA LEU A 14 -1.75 -21.30 39.38
C LEU A 14 -2.74 -20.15 39.52
N GLN A 15 -2.49 -19.00 38.88
CA GLN A 15 -3.44 -17.89 38.85
C GLN A 15 -4.69 -18.23 37.99
N ALA A 16 -4.51 -18.93 36.87
CA ALA A 16 -5.62 -19.42 36.06
C ALA A 16 -6.50 -20.40 36.83
N ALA A 17 -5.90 -21.32 37.60
CA ALA A 17 -6.62 -22.23 38.50
C ALA A 17 -7.45 -21.47 39.55
N GLN A 18 -6.92 -20.38 40.09
CA GLN A 18 -7.68 -19.48 40.97
C GLN A 18 -8.88 -18.86 40.26
N THR A 19 -8.70 -18.42 39.01
CA THR A 19 -9.78 -17.88 38.20
C THR A 19 -10.86 -18.91 37.91
N VAL A 20 -10.48 -20.18 37.60
CA VAL A 20 -11.41 -21.30 37.43
C VAL A 20 -12.20 -21.55 38.73
N ALA A 21 -11.55 -21.48 39.90
CA ALA A 21 -12.22 -21.65 41.19
C ALA A 21 -13.23 -20.52 41.45
N ILE A 22 -12.89 -19.28 41.17
CA ILE A 22 -13.78 -18.12 41.31
C ILE A 22 -14.98 -18.23 40.37
N ARG A 23 -14.76 -18.58 39.10
CA ARG A 23 -15.82 -18.77 38.09
C ARG A 23 -16.85 -19.79 38.53
N ASN A 24 -16.41 -20.86 39.18
CA ASN A 24 -17.27 -21.92 39.69
C ASN A 24 -17.80 -21.67 41.13
N SER A 25 -17.53 -20.50 41.73
CA SER A 25 -17.91 -20.12 43.09
C SER A 25 -17.38 -21.09 44.18
N HIS A 26 -16.17 -21.64 43.97
CA HIS A 26 -15.51 -22.55 44.93
C HIS A 26 -14.65 -21.79 45.91
N GLN A 27 -14.65 -22.18 47.19
CA GLN A 27 -13.91 -21.48 48.24
C GLN A 27 -12.44 -21.89 48.36
N ARG A 28 -12.05 -22.97 47.72
CA ARG A 28 -10.67 -23.49 47.70
C ARG A 28 -10.26 -23.84 46.31
N ILE A 29 -8.98 -23.63 46.03
CA ILE A 29 -8.33 -24.05 44.78
C ILE A 29 -7.86 -25.47 44.97
N ALA A 30 -8.52 -26.42 44.35
CA ALA A 30 -8.23 -27.86 44.38
C ALA A 30 -7.37 -28.28 43.15
N PRO A 31 -6.73 -29.49 43.16
CA PRO A 31 -5.96 -30.01 42.03
C PRO A 31 -6.70 -30.03 40.69
N GLU A 32 -8.03 -30.21 40.72
CA GLU A 32 -8.91 -30.23 39.53
C GLU A 32 -8.95 -28.88 38.83
N HIS A 33 -8.89 -27.76 39.58
CA HIS A 33 -8.82 -26.42 39.00
C HIS A 33 -7.50 -26.20 38.25
N LEU A 34 -6.38 -26.69 38.79
CA LEU A 34 -5.08 -26.63 38.15
C LEU A 34 -5.06 -27.50 36.87
N LEU A 35 -5.61 -28.72 36.96
CA LEU A 35 -5.68 -29.61 35.78
C LEU A 35 -6.55 -29.00 34.68
N LYS A 36 -7.69 -28.40 35.02
CA LYS A 36 -8.55 -27.71 34.08
C LYS A 36 -7.82 -26.55 33.38
N ALA A 37 -7.14 -25.73 34.17
CA ALA A 37 -6.35 -24.62 33.62
C ALA A 37 -5.23 -25.09 32.68
N LEU A 38 -4.57 -26.21 33.00
CA LEU A 38 -3.53 -26.82 32.18
C LEU A 38 -4.07 -27.39 30.85
N ILE A 39 -5.28 -27.96 30.85
CA ILE A 39 -5.90 -28.55 29.64
C ILE A 39 -6.45 -27.45 28.74
N GLU A 40 -6.98 -26.36 29.28
CA GLU A 40 -7.50 -25.18 28.54
C GLU A 40 -6.38 -24.28 27.98
N ASP A 41 -5.12 -24.69 28.07
CA ASP A 41 -3.98 -23.93 27.54
C ASP A 41 -4.05 -23.79 26.00
N ASP A 42 -4.11 -22.58 25.52
CA ASP A 42 -4.11 -22.24 24.07
C ASP A 42 -2.88 -22.80 23.32
N GLN A 43 -1.74 -22.95 24.01
CA GLN A 43 -0.53 -23.55 23.44
C GLN A 43 -0.58 -25.10 23.44
N GLY A 44 -1.53 -25.70 24.12
CA GLY A 44 -1.81 -27.12 24.08
C GLY A 44 -0.72 -28.04 24.64
N MET A 45 0.24 -27.53 25.44
CA MET A 45 1.37 -28.34 25.95
C MET A 45 0.88 -29.54 26.79
N ALA A 46 -0.02 -29.32 27.77
CA ALA A 46 -0.52 -30.39 28.61
C ALA A 46 -1.30 -31.45 27.81
N SER A 47 -2.15 -31.00 26.88
CA SER A 47 -2.91 -31.87 25.97
C SER A 47 -1.99 -32.67 25.05
N GLY A 48 -0.93 -32.07 24.52
CA GLY A 48 0.09 -32.73 23.71
C GLY A 48 0.86 -33.80 24.48
N LEU A 49 1.28 -33.54 25.73
CA LEU A 49 1.94 -34.49 26.60
C LEU A 49 1.03 -35.67 27.01
N ILE A 50 -0.25 -35.40 27.25
CA ILE A 50 -1.26 -36.46 27.52
C ILE A 50 -1.38 -37.40 26.32
N GLN A 51 -1.45 -36.84 25.09
CA GLN A 51 -1.51 -37.65 23.86
C GLN A 51 -0.21 -38.41 23.61
N ALA A 52 0.94 -37.78 23.78
CA ALA A 52 2.26 -38.43 23.64
C ALA A 52 2.45 -39.57 24.65
N ALA A 53 1.84 -39.48 25.84
CA ALA A 53 1.81 -40.54 26.85
C ALA A 53 0.77 -41.65 26.55
N GLY A 54 0.07 -41.59 25.41
CA GLY A 54 -0.94 -42.56 24.99
C GLY A 54 -2.34 -42.34 25.62
N GLY A 55 -2.58 -41.19 26.26
CA GLY A 55 -3.86 -40.79 26.85
C GLY A 55 -4.79 -40.00 25.88
N ASP A 56 -6.07 -39.96 26.26
CA ASP A 56 -7.08 -39.14 25.56
C ASP A 56 -7.36 -37.84 26.34
N ALA A 57 -6.83 -36.72 25.82
CA ALA A 57 -6.97 -35.40 26.45
C ALA A 57 -8.45 -34.96 26.58
N LYS A 58 -9.32 -35.27 25.59
CA LYS A 58 -10.74 -34.94 25.64
C LYS A 58 -11.48 -35.70 26.71
N ARG A 59 -11.05 -36.94 26.99
CA ARG A 59 -11.59 -37.74 28.07
C ARG A 59 -11.14 -37.21 29.42
N VAL A 60 -9.86 -36.83 29.56
CA VAL A 60 -9.33 -36.21 30.80
C VAL A 60 -10.12 -34.91 31.09
N GLU A 61 -10.38 -34.09 30.08
CA GLU A 61 -11.15 -32.88 30.23
C GLU A 61 -12.56 -33.12 30.76
N ARG A 62 -13.29 -34.06 30.16
CA ARG A 62 -14.65 -34.41 30.60
C ARG A 62 -14.68 -34.94 32.04
N GLU A 63 -13.74 -35.80 32.43
CA GLU A 63 -13.63 -36.31 33.80
C GLU A 63 -13.25 -35.19 34.77
N THR A 64 -12.41 -34.23 34.39
CA THR A 64 -12.05 -33.08 35.19
C THR A 64 -13.27 -32.17 35.40
N ASP A 65 -14.08 -31.91 34.37
CA ASP A 65 -15.31 -31.13 34.48
C ASP A 65 -16.36 -31.83 35.37
N ALA A 66 -16.47 -33.15 35.24
CA ALA A 66 -17.31 -33.95 36.14
C ALA A 66 -16.82 -33.92 37.59
N ALA A 67 -15.51 -33.83 37.84
CA ALA A 67 -14.94 -33.69 39.17
C ALA A 67 -15.19 -32.28 39.75
N LEU A 68 -15.01 -31.25 38.95
CA LEU A 68 -15.28 -29.86 39.30
C LEU A 68 -16.74 -29.62 39.68
N SER A 69 -17.69 -30.23 38.96
CA SER A 69 -19.14 -30.14 39.27
C SER A 69 -19.56 -30.75 40.58
N ARG A 70 -18.73 -31.64 41.19
CA ARG A 70 -18.97 -32.26 42.50
C ARG A 70 -18.47 -31.38 43.67
N ILE A 71 -17.67 -30.36 43.40
CA ILE A 71 -17.19 -29.45 44.45
C ILE A 71 -18.34 -28.48 44.82
N PRO A 72 -18.66 -28.32 46.13
CA PRO A 72 -19.75 -27.46 46.55
C PRO A 72 -19.52 -26.01 46.17
N ALA A 73 -20.44 -25.41 45.45
CA ALA A 73 -20.44 -23.97 45.16
C ALA A 73 -21.08 -23.20 46.33
N VAL A 74 -20.45 -22.09 46.73
CA VAL A 74 -20.96 -21.23 47.82
C VAL A 74 -21.33 -19.89 47.22
N SER A 75 -22.63 -19.53 47.31
CA SER A 75 -23.18 -18.25 46.87
C SER A 75 -23.76 -17.46 48.05
N GLY A 76 -23.59 -16.17 48.10
CA GLY A 76 -24.11 -15.26 49.13
C GLY A 76 -23.01 -14.50 49.94
N SER A 77 -23.43 -13.80 51.01
CA SER A 77 -22.56 -12.94 51.80
C SER A 77 -21.40 -13.63 52.56
N GLY A 78 -21.26 -14.96 52.44
CA GLY A 78 -20.15 -15.76 52.96
C GLY A 78 -19.10 -16.14 51.94
N ALA A 79 -19.21 -15.71 50.67
CA ALA A 79 -18.23 -15.99 49.65
C ALA A 79 -16.98 -15.12 49.86
N GLN A 80 -15.83 -15.75 50.12
CA GLN A 80 -14.54 -15.04 50.16
C GLN A 80 -14.17 -14.55 48.79
N SER A 81 -13.70 -13.32 48.68
CA SER A 81 -13.24 -12.71 47.42
C SER A 81 -11.96 -13.37 46.88
N SER A 82 -11.28 -14.20 47.63
CA SER A 82 -10.07 -14.91 47.20
C SER A 82 -10.09 -16.34 47.78
N PRO A 83 -10.26 -17.37 46.90
CA PRO A 83 -10.23 -18.76 47.35
C PRO A 83 -8.84 -19.17 47.87
N GLY A 84 -8.79 -19.85 48.99
CA GLY A 84 -7.57 -20.40 49.59
C GLY A 84 -7.10 -21.69 48.89
N LEU A 85 -5.83 -22.05 49.07
CA LEU A 85 -5.32 -23.33 48.55
C LEU A 85 -5.92 -24.51 49.32
N ASP A 86 -6.29 -25.56 48.63
CA ASP A 86 -6.66 -26.85 49.27
C ASP A 86 -5.41 -27.60 49.68
N ASN A 87 -5.52 -28.40 50.74
CA ASN A 87 -4.41 -29.18 51.26
C ASN A 87 -3.86 -30.20 50.26
N ASP A 88 -4.73 -30.77 49.41
CA ASP A 88 -4.30 -31.73 48.40
C ASP A 88 -3.54 -31.00 47.29
N LEU A 89 -3.92 -29.77 46.92
CA LEU A 89 -3.15 -28.96 45.96
C LEU A 89 -1.76 -28.58 46.53
N VAL A 90 -1.68 -28.23 47.83
CA VAL A 90 -0.40 -27.95 48.49
C VAL A 90 0.53 -29.16 48.41
N ARG A 91 0.01 -30.39 48.63
CA ARG A 91 0.77 -31.63 48.50
C ARG A 91 1.24 -31.88 47.08
N VAL A 92 0.38 -31.62 46.07
CA VAL A 92 0.75 -31.75 44.66
C VAL A 92 1.87 -30.77 44.30
N LEU A 93 1.82 -29.51 44.76
CA LEU A 93 2.88 -28.54 44.52
C LEU A 93 4.20 -28.90 45.19
N ASP A 94 4.16 -29.44 46.42
CA ASP A 94 5.35 -29.95 47.10
C ASP A 94 5.94 -31.15 46.35
N GLN A 95 5.09 -32.06 45.87
CA GLN A 95 5.50 -33.21 45.06
C GLN A 95 6.10 -32.72 43.71
N ALA A 96 5.57 -31.65 43.08
CA ALA A 96 6.14 -31.10 41.86
C ALA A 96 7.57 -30.54 42.10
N GLU A 97 7.80 -29.89 43.26
CA GLU A 97 9.12 -29.42 43.67
C GLU A 97 10.12 -30.56 43.86
N GLN A 98 9.68 -31.67 44.50
CA GLN A 98 10.51 -32.88 44.66
C GLN A 98 10.83 -33.54 43.30
N VAL A 99 9.87 -33.63 42.38
CA VAL A 99 10.05 -34.19 41.04
C VAL A 99 11.04 -33.33 40.24
N ALA A 100 10.90 -31.98 40.29
CA ALA A 100 11.82 -31.05 39.64
C ALA A 100 13.25 -31.21 40.18
N GLN A 101 13.45 -31.26 41.51
CA GLN A 101 14.77 -31.47 42.12
C GLN A 101 15.42 -32.79 41.71
N LYS A 102 14.67 -33.89 41.68
CA LYS A 102 15.17 -35.20 41.21
C LYS A 102 15.61 -35.18 39.74
N ALA A 103 14.98 -34.37 38.93
CA ALA A 103 15.33 -34.16 37.50
C ALA A 103 16.47 -33.17 37.27
N GLY A 104 17.02 -32.53 38.32
CA GLY A 104 18.05 -31.51 38.22
C GLY A 104 17.55 -30.13 37.87
N ASP A 105 16.24 -29.89 37.93
CA ASP A 105 15.62 -28.58 37.61
C ASP A 105 15.73 -27.63 38.82
N SER A 106 16.12 -26.37 38.56
CA SER A 106 16.12 -25.29 39.54
C SER A 106 14.74 -24.67 39.72
N PHE A 107 13.87 -24.81 38.72
CA PHE A 107 12.49 -24.30 38.73
C PHE A 107 11.48 -25.40 38.43
N VAL A 108 10.29 -25.28 39.02
CA VAL A 108 9.14 -26.17 38.76
C VAL A 108 8.43 -25.68 37.48
N THR A 109 8.35 -26.53 36.49
CA THR A 109 7.74 -26.26 35.18
C THR A 109 6.31 -26.85 35.10
N VAL A 110 5.56 -26.45 34.05
CA VAL A 110 4.19 -26.88 33.77
C VAL A 110 4.10 -28.39 33.60
N GLU A 111 5.03 -28.99 32.87
CA GLU A 111 5.07 -30.44 32.68
C GLU A 111 5.41 -31.21 33.97
N ARG A 112 6.18 -30.63 34.90
CA ARG A 112 6.41 -31.22 36.23
C ARG A 112 5.17 -31.09 37.13
N LEU A 113 4.39 -29.98 36.96
CA LEU A 113 3.07 -29.85 37.60
C LEU A 113 2.10 -30.93 37.11
N LEU A 114 2.06 -31.17 35.77
CA LEU A 114 1.21 -32.20 35.18
C LEU A 114 1.61 -33.60 35.66
N LEU A 115 2.91 -33.89 35.75
CA LEU A 115 3.42 -35.15 36.28
C LEU A 115 3.08 -35.32 37.76
N ALA A 116 3.20 -34.27 38.56
CA ALA A 116 2.82 -34.33 39.98
C ALA A 116 1.32 -34.59 40.15
N LEU A 117 0.47 -34.00 39.34
CA LEU A 117 -0.97 -34.30 39.30
C LEU A 117 -1.24 -35.77 38.95
N ALA A 118 -0.52 -36.33 37.97
CA ALA A 118 -0.65 -37.74 37.59
C ALA A 118 -0.16 -38.70 38.67
N LEU A 119 0.88 -38.34 39.44
CA LEU A 119 1.40 -39.11 40.57
C LEU A 119 0.46 -39.08 41.80
N ALA A 120 -0.36 -38.03 41.95
CA ALA A 120 -1.31 -37.86 43.04
C ALA A 120 -2.62 -38.65 42.81
N SER A 121 -2.52 -39.96 42.68
CA SER A 121 -3.61 -40.89 42.32
C SER A 121 -4.83 -40.89 43.27
N THR A 122 -4.70 -40.34 44.47
CA THR A 122 -5.77 -40.21 45.46
C THR A 122 -6.70 -39.03 45.17
N THR A 123 -6.19 -38.01 44.46
CA THR A 123 -6.96 -36.81 44.12
C THR A 123 -7.91 -37.05 42.93
N ALA A 124 -8.95 -36.22 42.77
CA ALA A 124 -9.87 -36.37 41.67
C ALA A 124 -9.17 -36.03 40.34
N ALA A 125 -8.21 -35.10 40.34
CA ALA A 125 -7.37 -34.78 39.16
C ALA A 125 -6.51 -35.97 38.71
N GLY A 126 -5.83 -36.65 39.65
CA GLY A 126 -5.07 -37.86 39.34
C GLY A 126 -5.94 -39.02 38.84
N LYS A 127 -7.17 -39.16 39.37
CA LYS A 127 -8.16 -40.12 38.85
C LYS A 127 -8.64 -39.74 37.43
N ALA A 128 -8.86 -38.49 37.14
CA ALA A 128 -9.23 -38.02 35.80
C ALA A 128 -8.16 -38.32 34.76
N LEU A 129 -6.88 -38.09 35.11
CA LEU A 129 -5.74 -38.45 34.26
C LEU A 129 -5.64 -39.96 34.04
N ALA A 130 -5.79 -40.76 35.09
CA ALA A 130 -5.79 -42.22 35.00
C ALA A 130 -6.98 -42.75 34.17
N ALA A 131 -8.18 -42.17 34.31
CA ALA A 131 -9.37 -42.51 33.52
C ALA A 131 -9.19 -42.17 32.04
N GLY A 132 -8.42 -41.13 31.73
CA GLY A 132 -8.01 -40.77 30.36
C GLY A 132 -6.86 -41.63 29.81
N GLY A 133 -6.39 -42.64 30.54
CA GLY A 133 -5.34 -43.58 30.12
C GLY A 133 -3.91 -43.05 30.33
N VAL A 134 -3.72 -41.97 31.08
CA VAL A 134 -2.40 -41.40 31.35
C VAL A 134 -1.66 -42.20 32.41
N ASN A 135 -0.54 -42.82 32.05
CA ASN A 135 0.37 -43.50 32.99
C ASN A 135 1.50 -42.52 33.37
N PRO A 136 1.78 -42.30 34.68
CA PRO A 136 2.86 -41.39 35.12
C PRO A 136 4.25 -41.72 34.54
N GLN A 137 4.55 -43.00 34.34
CA GLN A 137 5.82 -43.41 33.72
C GLN A 137 5.92 -43.05 32.24
N ALA A 138 4.85 -43.31 31.48
CA ALA A 138 4.75 -42.91 30.08
C ALA A 138 4.78 -41.38 29.91
N LEU A 139 4.11 -40.66 30.81
CA LEU A 139 4.12 -39.21 30.84
C LEU A 139 5.53 -38.66 31.12
N ASN A 140 6.26 -39.24 32.09
CA ASN A 140 7.65 -38.82 32.32
C ASN A 140 8.55 -39.10 31.11
N GLY A 141 8.37 -40.23 30.41
CA GLY A 141 9.08 -40.53 29.17
C GLY A 141 8.78 -39.49 28.07
N ALA A 142 7.53 -39.10 27.90
CA ALA A 142 7.14 -38.04 26.97
C ALA A 142 7.76 -36.66 27.33
N ILE A 143 7.82 -36.35 28.64
CA ILE A 143 8.49 -35.13 29.14
C ILE A 143 10.01 -35.18 28.85
N GLU A 144 10.66 -36.31 29.04
CA GLU A 144 12.09 -36.43 28.73
C GLU A 144 12.36 -36.31 27.23
N GLN A 145 11.50 -36.87 26.39
CA GLN A 145 11.58 -36.66 24.93
C GLN A 145 11.37 -35.21 24.53
N LEU A 146 10.41 -34.50 25.11
CA LEU A 146 10.18 -33.08 24.86
C LEU A 146 11.39 -32.24 25.27
N ARG A 147 11.99 -32.58 26.42
CA ARG A 147 13.11 -31.82 26.99
C ARG A 147 14.46 -32.12 26.34
N GLN A 148 14.64 -33.25 25.72
CA GLN A 148 15.91 -33.67 25.09
C GLN A 148 17.14 -33.49 26.02
N GLY A 149 17.01 -33.80 27.30
CA GLY A 149 18.07 -33.67 28.29
C GLY A 149 18.31 -32.27 28.85
N ARG A 150 17.44 -31.29 28.53
CA ARG A 150 17.53 -29.90 29.07
C ARG A 150 16.96 -29.80 30.48
N THR A 151 17.61 -28.98 31.33
CA THR A 151 17.14 -28.65 32.70
C THR A 151 16.50 -27.26 32.72
N ALA A 152 15.57 -27.04 33.67
CA ALA A 152 14.89 -25.80 33.85
C ALA A 152 15.66 -24.89 34.86
N ASP A 153 16.65 -24.14 34.39
CA ASP A 153 17.54 -23.32 35.22
C ASP A 153 17.14 -21.87 35.31
N THR A 154 16.15 -21.41 34.54
CA THR A 154 15.61 -20.05 34.51
C THR A 154 14.10 -20.04 34.65
N ALA A 155 13.53 -18.87 35.07
CA ALA A 155 12.08 -18.74 35.20
C ALA A 155 11.32 -18.84 33.84
N GLY A 156 12.01 -18.54 32.71
CA GLY A 156 11.48 -18.68 31.34
C GLY A 156 11.88 -19.97 30.61
N ALA A 157 12.34 -21.01 31.29
CA ALA A 157 12.89 -22.22 30.67
C ALA A 157 11.94 -22.92 29.68
N GLU A 158 10.63 -22.82 29.87
CA GLU A 158 9.61 -23.43 29.01
C GLU A 158 9.42 -22.74 27.66
N ASP A 159 9.81 -21.50 27.54
CA ASP A 159 9.77 -20.78 26.25
C ASP A 159 10.78 -21.34 25.24
N ARG A 160 11.74 -22.13 25.71
CA ARG A 160 12.74 -22.81 24.88
C ARG A 160 12.28 -24.13 24.28
N TYR A 161 11.15 -24.69 24.75
CA TYR A 161 10.62 -25.94 24.22
C TYR A 161 9.71 -25.66 23.01
N ASP A 162 9.88 -26.45 21.95
CA ASP A 162 9.19 -26.25 20.67
C ASP A 162 9.37 -24.82 20.07
N ALA A 163 10.51 -24.19 20.31
CA ALA A 163 10.77 -22.81 19.89
C ALA A 163 10.65 -22.64 18.37
N LEU A 164 11.14 -23.60 17.58
CA LEU A 164 11.00 -23.60 16.12
C LEU A 164 9.54 -23.61 15.68
N LYS A 165 8.70 -24.42 16.32
CA LYS A 165 7.28 -24.51 16.00
C LYS A 165 6.51 -23.23 16.38
N LYS A 166 6.95 -22.53 17.43
CA LYS A 166 6.31 -21.28 17.92
C LYS A 166 6.76 -20.05 17.14
N PHE A 167 8.05 -20.00 16.78
CA PHE A 167 8.69 -18.78 16.26
C PHE A 167 9.25 -18.94 14.83
N ALA A 168 8.99 -20.06 14.15
CA ALA A 168 9.37 -20.25 12.78
C ALA A 168 8.29 -21.01 12.00
N ARG A 169 8.15 -20.67 10.71
CA ARG A 169 7.22 -21.30 9.76
C ARG A 169 8.00 -22.26 8.87
N ASP A 170 7.58 -23.50 8.74
CA ASP A 170 8.19 -24.49 7.84
C ASP A 170 7.72 -24.23 6.39
N LEU A 171 8.54 -23.52 5.61
CA LEU A 171 8.25 -23.23 4.19
C LEU A 171 8.27 -24.51 3.34
N THR A 172 9.08 -25.49 3.70
CA THR A 172 9.16 -26.76 2.94
C THR A 172 7.87 -27.57 3.12
N GLN A 173 7.30 -27.56 4.32
CA GLN A 173 6.00 -28.18 4.56
C GLN A 173 4.87 -27.45 3.84
N VAL A 174 4.87 -26.13 3.89
CA VAL A 174 3.88 -25.30 3.16
C VAL A 174 3.97 -25.51 1.65
N ALA A 175 5.20 -25.71 1.11
CA ALA A 175 5.43 -26.08 -0.29
C ALA A 175 4.85 -27.48 -0.63
N ARG A 176 5.05 -28.47 0.26
CA ARG A 176 4.47 -29.81 0.10
C ARG A 176 2.94 -29.79 0.14
N ASP A 177 2.38 -28.92 0.96
CA ASP A 177 0.92 -28.71 1.06
C ASP A 177 0.34 -27.95 -0.16
N GLY A 178 1.16 -27.47 -1.10
CA GLY A 178 0.73 -26.73 -2.30
C GLY A 178 0.23 -25.30 -2.01
N LYS A 179 0.58 -24.73 -0.86
CA LYS A 179 0.10 -23.41 -0.40
C LYS A 179 1.02 -22.24 -0.75
N LEU A 180 2.20 -22.51 -1.34
CA LEU A 180 3.09 -21.46 -1.81
C LEU A 180 2.71 -21.01 -3.21
N ASP A 181 3.00 -19.75 -3.51
CA ASP A 181 2.86 -19.20 -4.85
C ASP A 181 3.97 -19.70 -5.79
N PRO A 182 3.70 -19.87 -7.08
CA PRO A 182 4.72 -20.22 -8.06
C PRO A 182 5.73 -19.08 -8.17
N VAL A 183 7.02 -19.41 -8.10
CA VAL A 183 8.10 -18.42 -8.26
C VAL A 183 8.60 -18.43 -9.69
N ILE A 184 8.50 -17.30 -10.36
CA ILE A 184 8.77 -17.12 -11.78
C ILE A 184 9.87 -16.07 -11.97
N GLY A 185 10.80 -16.30 -12.90
CA GLY A 185 11.83 -15.34 -13.31
C GLY A 185 12.95 -15.12 -12.27
N ARG A 186 13.13 -16.05 -11.31
CA ARG A 186 14.19 -16.00 -10.27
C ARG A 186 15.09 -17.25 -10.24
N ASP A 187 15.16 -17.95 -11.35
CA ASP A 187 15.90 -19.22 -11.45
C ASP A 187 17.40 -19.06 -11.21
N GLU A 188 18.00 -17.97 -11.66
CA GLU A 188 19.43 -17.71 -11.47
C GLU A 188 19.76 -17.44 -10.00
N GLU A 189 19.00 -16.61 -9.32
CA GLU A 189 19.18 -16.28 -7.91
C GLU A 189 18.95 -17.50 -7.02
N ILE A 190 17.90 -18.30 -7.30
CA ILE A 190 17.65 -19.55 -6.58
C ILE A 190 18.79 -20.54 -6.80
N ARG A 191 19.25 -20.73 -8.03
CA ARG A 191 20.39 -21.60 -8.35
C ARG A 191 21.65 -21.12 -7.64
N ARG A 192 21.91 -19.82 -7.63
CA ARG A 192 23.05 -19.22 -6.93
C ARG A 192 22.95 -19.45 -5.41
N THR A 193 21.77 -19.31 -4.83
CA THR A 193 21.51 -19.59 -3.42
C THR A 193 21.79 -21.05 -3.07
N ILE A 194 21.32 -21.99 -3.90
CA ILE A 194 21.61 -23.43 -3.77
C ILE A 194 23.11 -23.72 -3.84
N GLN A 195 23.81 -23.12 -4.81
CA GLN A 195 25.27 -23.27 -4.95
C GLN A 195 26.03 -22.79 -3.71
N ILE A 196 25.58 -21.66 -3.10
CA ILE A 196 26.21 -21.13 -1.89
C ILE A 196 25.96 -22.05 -0.69
N LEU A 197 24.73 -22.53 -0.51
CA LEU A 197 24.36 -23.46 0.58
C LEU A 197 25.15 -24.76 0.51
N ALA A 198 25.51 -25.23 -0.68
CA ALA A 198 26.32 -26.45 -0.88
C ALA A 198 27.84 -26.27 -0.65
N ARG A 199 28.31 -25.02 -0.36
CA ARG A 199 29.73 -24.74 -0.12
C ARG A 199 30.19 -25.24 1.25
N ARG A 200 31.46 -25.49 1.37
CA ARG A 200 32.10 -25.86 2.66
C ARG A 200 32.29 -24.64 3.59
N THR A 201 32.54 -23.48 3.02
CA THR A 201 32.75 -22.21 3.75
C THR A 201 31.98 -21.08 3.03
N LYS A 202 31.62 -20.00 3.74
CA LYS A 202 30.74 -18.92 3.23
C LYS A 202 29.46 -19.49 2.61
N ASN A 203 28.88 -20.43 3.32
CA ASN A 203 27.71 -21.20 2.90
C ASN A 203 26.37 -20.60 3.32
N ASN A 204 26.35 -19.36 3.79
CA ASN A 204 25.12 -18.62 4.10
C ASN A 204 24.90 -17.54 3.03
N PRO A 205 23.92 -17.68 2.13
CA PRO A 205 23.58 -16.65 1.18
C PRO A 205 22.90 -15.47 1.87
N ALA A 206 23.25 -14.25 1.47
CA ALA A 206 22.53 -13.03 1.82
C ALA A 206 21.87 -12.46 0.56
N LEU A 207 20.55 -12.49 0.48
CA LEU A 207 19.76 -11.91 -0.60
C LEU A 207 19.71 -10.39 -0.39
N ILE A 208 20.30 -9.65 -1.33
CA ILE A 208 20.47 -8.21 -1.22
C ILE A 208 19.72 -7.53 -2.36
N GLY A 209 18.79 -6.65 -2.05
CA GLY A 209 18.03 -5.92 -3.06
C GLY A 209 17.07 -4.93 -2.41
N GLU A 210 16.48 -4.07 -3.21
CA GLU A 210 15.51 -3.08 -2.77
C GLU A 210 14.24 -3.74 -2.19
N PRO A 211 13.45 -3.03 -1.37
CA PRO A 211 12.15 -3.54 -0.90
C PRO A 211 11.23 -3.86 -2.09
N GLY A 212 10.48 -4.96 -2.00
CA GLY A 212 9.49 -5.32 -3.03
C GLY A 212 10.04 -5.99 -4.30
N VAL A 213 11.37 -6.23 -4.43
CA VAL A 213 11.93 -6.93 -5.60
C VAL A 213 11.75 -8.46 -5.57
N GLY A 214 11.18 -9.02 -4.51
CA GLY A 214 10.89 -10.46 -4.41
C GLY A 214 11.98 -11.29 -3.73
N LYS A 215 12.70 -10.74 -2.74
CA LYS A 215 13.71 -11.50 -1.95
C LYS A 215 13.10 -12.71 -1.23
N THR A 216 11.93 -12.53 -0.61
CA THR A 216 11.20 -13.60 0.10
C THR A 216 10.73 -14.69 -0.87
N ALA A 217 10.31 -14.33 -2.09
CA ALA A 217 9.94 -15.27 -3.13
C ALA A 217 11.09 -16.23 -3.52
N ILE A 218 12.36 -15.78 -3.46
CA ILE A 218 13.51 -16.65 -3.71
C ILE A 218 13.63 -17.73 -2.63
N ALA A 219 13.36 -17.41 -1.37
CA ALA A 219 13.32 -18.40 -0.29
C ALA A 219 12.16 -19.39 -0.47
N GLU A 220 10.98 -18.90 -0.88
CA GLU A 220 9.83 -19.74 -1.21
C GLU A 220 10.14 -20.65 -2.42
N GLY A 221 10.78 -20.13 -3.45
CA GLY A 221 11.26 -20.90 -4.62
C GLY A 221 12.28 -21.98 -4.25
N LEU A 222 13.17 -21.68 -3.30
CA LEU A 222 14.09 -22.66 -2.74
C LEU A 222 13.33 -23.78 -2.00
N ALA A 223 12.32 -23.42 -1.19
CA ALA A 223 11.46 -24.40 -0.50
C ALA A 223 10.71 -25.30 -1.48
N LEU A 224 10.16 -24.73 -2.57
CA LEU A 224 9.51 -25.48 -3.64
C LEU A 224 10.47 -26.48 -4.31
N ARG A 225 11.71 -26.09 -4.63
CA ARG A 225 12.70 -26.98 -5.22
C ARG A 225 13.15 -28.07 -4.25
N ILE A 226 13.31 -27.78 -2.96
CA ILE A 226 13.58 -28.79 -1.94
C ILE A 226 12.42 -29.78 -1.85
N ALA A 227 11.19 -29.30 -1.79
CA ALA A 227 9.99 -30.15 -1.69
C ALA A 227 9.81 -31.07 -2.93
N ASN A 228 10.18 -30.59 -4.11
CA ASN A 228 10.13 -31.34 -5.36
C ASN A 228 11.37 -32.23 -5.61
N GLY A 229 12.42 -32.15 -4.76
CA GLY A 229 13.65 -32.89 -4.92
C GLY A 229 14.56 -32.34 -6.03
N ASP A 230 14.29 -31.15 -6.55
CA ASP A 230 15.07 -30.45 -7.61
C ASP A 230 16.24 -29.66 -7.01
N VAL A 231 17.01 -30.35 -6.15
CA VAL A 231 18.20 -29.83 -5.46
C VAL A 231 19.26 -30.91 -5.35
N PRO A 232 20.54 -30.57 -5.13
CA PRO A 232 21.58 -31.54 -4.87
C PRO A 232 21.25 -32.45 -3.67
N ASP A 233 21.74 -33.70 -3.67
CA ASP A 233 21.45 -34.68 -2.63
C ASP A 233 21.70 -34.19 -1.19
N THR A 234 22.68 -33.27 -1.02
CA THR A 234 23.00 -32.65 0.27
C THR A 234 21.89 -31.73 0.82
N LEU A 235 20.88 -31.38 0.01
CA LEU A 235 19.80 -30.46 0.38
C LEU A 235 18.41 -31.11 0.31
N LYS A 236 18.26 -32.33 -0.24
CA LYS A 236 16.96 -32.96 -0.51
C LYS A 236 16.08 -33.16 0.74
N ASP A 237 16.70 -33.50 1.87
CA ASP A 237 15.96 -33.82 3.10
C ASP A 237 15.94 -32.67 4.09
N ARG A 238 16.46 -31.49 3.72
CA ARG A 238 16.52 -30.34 4.59
C ARG A 238 15.18 -29.60 4.65
N LYS A 239 14.93 -28.99 5.81
CA LYS A 239 13.78 -28.12 6.03
C LYS A 239 14.20 -26.66 5.96
N LEU A 240 13.45 -25.84 5.24
CA LEU A 240 13.63 -24.41 5.25
C LEU A 240 12.60 -23.78 6.20
N MET A 241 13.10 -23.23 7.32
CA MET A 241 12.27 -22.61 8.37
C MET A 241 12.42 -21.10 8.30
N ALA A 242 11.32 -20.38 8.04
CA ALA A 242 11.30 -18.90 8.06
C ALA A 242 11.09 -18.41 9.49
N LEU A 243 12.03 -17.63 10.00
CA LEU A 243 11.96 -17.04 11.34
C LEU A 243 10.92 -15.90 11.38
N ASP A 244 9.98 -16.02 12.32
CA ASP A 244 8.97 -14.97 12.56
C ASP A 244 9.47 -13.98 13.61
N MET A 245 9.98 -12.86 13.13
CA MET A 245 10.48 -11.77 13.98
C MET A 245 9.38 -11.12 14.80
N GLY A 246 8.16 -11.04 14.25
CA GLY A 246 6.99 -10.51 14.97
C GLY A 246 6.64 -11.37 16.18
N ALA A 247 6.57 -12.69 16.01
CA ALA A 247 6.28 -13.62 17.10
C ALA A 247 7.39 -13.65 18.18
N LEU A 248 8.65 -13.48 17.78
CA LEU A 248 9.77 -13.39 18.71
C LEU A 248 9.70 -12.16 19.62
N ILE A 249 9.25 -11.03 19.09
CA ILE A 249 9.19 -9.74 19.80
C ILE A 249 7.85 -9.57 20.54
N ALA A 250 6.76 -10.12 20.01
CA ALA A 250 5.42 -9.96 20.58
C ALA A 250 5.36 -10.45 22.03
N GLY A 251 4.89 -9.60 22.95
CA GLY A 251 4.76 -9.92 24.36
C GLY A 251 6.06 -9.98 25.17
N ALA A 252 7.23 -9.82 24.56
CA ALA A 252 8.49 -9.72 25.29
C ALA A 252 8.58 -8.34 25.98
N LYS A 253 8.38 -8.32 27.31
CA LYS A 253 8.45 -7.06 28.10
C LYS A 253 9.89 -6.62 28.36
N TYR A 254 10.84 -7.57 28.35
CA TYR A 254 12.24 -7.34 28.66
C TYR A 254 13.14 -7.94 27.58
N ARG A 255 14.30 -7.33 27.36
CA ARG A 255 15.34 -7.78 26.42
C ARG A 255 15.72 -9.28 26.60
N GLY A 256 15.79 -9.75 27.84
CA GLY A 256 16.15 -11.13 28.19
C GLY A 256 15.18 -12.17 27.63
N GLU A 257 13.89 -11.87 27.54
CA GLU A 257 12.88 -12.80 27.03
C GLU A 257 13.05 -13.05 25.52
N PHE A 258 13.32 -12.00 24.75
CA PHE A 258 13.65 -12.14 23.32
C PHE A 258 14.92 -12.95 23.10
N GLU A 259 15.98 -12.66 23.87
CA GLU A 259 17.26 -13.38 23.78
C GLU A 259 17.08 -14.89 24.13
N GLU A 260 16.24 -15.21 25.11
CA GLU A 260 15.90 -16.59 25.48
C GLU A 260 15.11 -17.32 24.40
N ARG A 261 14.10 -16.67 23.79
CA ARG A 261 13.33 -17.25 22.68
C ARG A 261 14.22 -17.51 21.46
N LEU A 262 15.04 -16.56 21.04
CA LEU A 262 15.97 -16.72 19.95
C LEU A 262 17.01 -17.81 20.25
N LYS A 263 17.51 -17.88 21.50
CA LYS A 263 18.42 -18.93 21.91
C LYS A 263 17.76 -20.32 21.84
N GLY A 264 16.49 -20.42 22.22
CA GLY A 264 15.70 -21.65 22.07
C GLY A 264 15.63 -22.11 20.61
N VAL A 265 15.32 -21.20 19.67
CA VAL A 265 15.31 -21.49 18.23
C VAL A 265 16.70 -21.97 17.76
N LEU A 266 17.76 -21.24 18.12
CA LEU A 266 19.11 -21.59 17.70
C LEU A 266 19.58 -22.93 18.27
N ASP A 267 19.20 -23.27 19.49
CA ASP A 267 19.57 -24.54 20.12
C ASP A 267 18.83 -25.73 19.45
N GLU A 268 17.58 -25.56 19.02
CA GLU A 268 16.86 -26.58 18.24
C GLU A 268 17.43 -26.74 16.82
N VAL A 269 17.80 -25.63 16.14
CA VAL A 269 18.47 -25.69 14.83
C VAL A 269 19.81 -26.42 14.93
N LYS A 270 20.59 -26.16 15.98
CA LYS A 270 21.86 -26.88 16.21
C LYS A 270 21.64 -28.37 16.49
N ALA A 271 20.62 -28.73 17.28
CA ALA A 271 20.30 -30.12 17.61
C ALA A 271 19.88 -30.94 16.36
N ALA A 272 19.39 -30.26 15.32
CA ALA A 272 19.05 -30.87 14.03
C ALA A 272 20.28 -31.16 13.12
N GLU A 273 21.51 -30.97 13.61
CA GLU A 273 22.76 -31.34 12.94
C GLU A 273 22.88 -30.92 11.45
N GLY A 274 22.27 -29.81 11.08
CA GLY A 274 22.30 -29.23 9.73
C GLY A 274 21.11 -29.60 8.84
N ASP A 275 20.13 -30.33 9.31
CA ASP A 275 18.90 -30.64 8.54
C ASP A 275 17.96 -29.45 8.39
N ILE A 276 18.21 -28.36 9.12
CA ILE A 276 17.41 -27.15 9.11
C ILE A 276 18.22 -26.01 8.53
N ILE A 277 17.62 -25.31 7.55
CA ILE A 277 18.10 -24.04 7.00
C ILE A 277 17.15 -22.97 7.54
N LEU A 278 17.70 -21.97 8.21
CA LEU A 278 16.91 -20.86 8.76
C LEU A 278 16.84 -19.70 7.76
N PHE A 279 15.64 -19.30 7.34
CA PHE A 279 15.45 -18.09 6.57
C PHE A 279 15.16 -16.91 7.51
N ILE A 280 15.94 -15.84 7.37
CA ILE A 280 15.85 -14.64 8.19
C ILE A 280 15.56 -13.47 7.26
N ASP A 281 14.29 -13.05 7.21
CA ASP A 281 13.94 -11.82 6.51
C ASP A 281 14.33 -10.61 7.35
N GLU A 282 14.66 -9.49 6.70
CA GLU A 282 15.16 -8.27 7.35
C GLU A 282 16.28 -8.58 8.37
N MET A 283 17.27 -9.40 7.97
CA MET A 283 18.33 -9.87 8.88
C MET A 283 19.07 -8.76 9.62
N HIS A 284 19.02 -7.55 9.12
CA HIS A 284 19.60 -6.36 9.74
C HIS A 284 18.95 -6.02 11.09
N THR A 285 17.68 -6.39 11.30
CA THR A 285 16.97 -6.17 12.58
C THR A 285 17.59 -7.00 13.70
N LEU A 286 18.11 -8.20 13.40
CA LEU A 286 18.81 -9.05 14.34
C LEU A 286 20.27 -8.63 14.58
N ILE A 287 20.91 -8.05 13.55
CA ILE A 287 22.35 -7.76 13.56
C ILE A 287 22.65 -6.32 14.01
N GLY A 288 21.73 -5.38 13.74
CA GLY A 288 21.98 -3.95 13.87
C GLY A 288 21.34 -3.22 15.03
N ALA A 289 20.44 -3.86 15.73
CA ALA A 289 19.62 -3.26 16.76
C ALA A 289 20.37 -2.78 18.04
N GLY A 290 21.69 -2.98 18.16
CA GLY A 290 22.46 -2.75 19.38
C GLY A 290 23.08 -1.36 19.58
N LYS A 291 22.83 -0.35 18.73
CA LYS A 291 23.50 0.97 18.84
C LYS A 291 22.61 2.14 19.26
N GLY A 292 21.34 1.93 19.57
CA GLY A 292 20.43 2.93 20.15
C GLY A 292 20.04 2.53 21.56
N ASP A 293 19.75 3.49 22.44
CA ASP A 293 19.27 3.24 23.80
C ASP A 293 18.03 2.33 23.77
N GLY A 294 18.21 1.04 24.17
CA GLY A 294 17.15 0.03 24.24
C GLY A 294 17.03 -0.96 23.09
N ALA A 295 17.89 -0.91 22.08
CA ALA A 295 17.82 -1.82 20.91
C ALA A 295 18.47 -3.20 21.18
N MET A 296 17.87 -4.26 20.59
CA MET A 296 18.21 -5.67 20.81
C MET A 296 19.41 -6.11 19.93
N ASP A 297 20.55 -6.48 20.52
CA ASP A 297 21.71 -7.01 19.76
C ASP A 297 21.75 -8.55 19.84
N ALA A 298 21.10 -9.21 18.89
CA ALA A 298 21.10 -10.66 18.75
C ALA A 298 22.37 -11.20 18.03
N SER A 299 23.21 -10.31 17.50
CA SER A 299 24.40 -10.70 16.75
C SER A 299 25.35 -11.55 17.57
N ASN A 300 25.43 -11.31 18.90
CA ASN A 300 26.29 -12.07 19.81
C ASN A 300 25.84 -13.52 19.98
N LEU A 301 24.57 -13.83 19.75
CA LEU A 301 24.02 -15.18 19.77
C LEU A 301 24.25 -15.91 18.42
N LEU A 302 24.11 -15.20 17.30
CA LEU A 302 24.28 -15.75 15.96
C LEU A 302 25.75 -16.00 15.58
N LYS A 303 26.64 -15.06 15.91
CA LYS A 303 28.07 -15.12 15.53
C LYS A 303 28.79 -16.42 15.91
N PRO A 304 28.64 -16.96 17.15
CA PRO A 304 29.28 -18.23 17.53
C PRO A 304 28.75 -19.42 16.71
N ALA A 305 27.44 -19.50 16.48
CA ALA A 305 26.81 -20.58 15.74
C ALA A 305 27.24 -20.56 14.24
N LEU A 306 27.24 -19.38 13.63
CA LEU A 306 27.75 -19.17 12.27
C LEU A 306 29.24 -19.46 12.16
N ALA A 307 30.04 -19.10 13.18
CA ALA A 307 31.49 -19.29 13.18
C ALA A 307 31.88 -20.77 13.23
N ARG A 308 31.12 -21.59 13.98
CA ARG A 308 31.35 -23.05 14.08
C ARG A 308 30.72 -23.86 12.94
N GLY A 309 29.91 -23.22 12.09
CA GLY A 309 29.16 -23.91 11.03
C GLY A 309 27.95 -24.72 11.53
N GLU A 310 27.47 -24.45 12.75
CA GLU A 310 26.34 -25.08 13.40
C GLU A 310 24.99 -24.50 12.90
N LEU A 311 25.04 -23.38 12.24
CA LEU A 311 23.88 -22.68 11.69
C LEU A 311 24.03 -22.50 10.19
N HIS A 312 23.07 -23.01 9.43
CA HIS A 312 22.86 -22.70 8.02
C HIS A 312 21.71 -21.72 7.91
N CYS A 313 21.94 -20.57 7.29
CA CYS A 313 20.89 -19.58 7.12
C CYS A 313 20.93 -18.89 5.76
N VAL A 314 19.75 -18.44 5.31
CA VAL A 314 19.54 -17.53 4.19
C VAL A 314 19.06 -16.22 4.78
N GLY A 315 19.82 -15.15 4.62
CA GLY A 315 19.40 -13.82 5.08
C GLY A 315 18.83 -12.99 3.92
N ALA A 316 17.86 -12.11 4.20
CA ALA A 316 17.41 -11.10 3.24
C ALA A 316 17.56 -9.71 3.85
N THR A 317 17.99 -8.71 3.06
CA THR A 317 18.20 -7.33 3.52
C THR A 317 18.33 -6.37 2.33
N THR A 318 18.37 -5.06 2.57
CA THR A 318 18.70 -4.06 1.55
C THR A 318 20.21 -3.89 1.39
N LEU A 319 20.64 -3.24 0.31
CA LEU A 319 22.07 -3.00 0.06
C LEU A 319 22.69 -2.08 1.12
N ASP A 320 22.00 -1.03 1.50
CA ASP A 320 22.48 -0.06 2.49
C ASP A 320 22.62 -0.68 3.88
N GLU A 321 21.65 -1.49 4.28
CA GLU A 321 21.69 -2.22 5.55
C GLU A 321 22.76 -3.30 5.56
N TYR A 322 22.93 -4.02 4.46
CA TYR A 322 24.04 -4.98 4.31
C TYR A 322 25.40 -4.32 4.51
N ARG A 323 25.65 -3.17 3.83
CA ARG A 323 26.88 -2.38 3.99
C ARG A 323 27.05 -1.87 5.42
N LYS A 324 25.97 -1.40 6.03
CA LYS A 324 26.00 -0.80 7.38
C LYS A 324 26.24 -1.82 8.48
N TYR A 325 25.66 -3.02 8.38
CA TYR A 325 25.61 -3.98 9.49
C TYR A 325 26.44 -5.27 9.24
N VAL A 326 26.52 -5.76 7.99
CA VAL A 326 27.19 -7.03 7.69
C VAL A 326 28.62 -6.80 7.21
N GLU A 327 28.85 -5.90 6.26
CA GLU A 327 30.20 -5.65 5.73
C GLU A 327 31.15 -5.04 6.77
N LYS A 328 30.63 -4.25 7.71
CA LYS A 328 31.43 -3.65 8.78
C LYS A 328 31.83 -4.64 9.87
N ASP A 329 31.21 -5.82 9.91
CA ASP A 329 31.54 -6.87 10.88
C ASP A 329 32.35 -7.98 10.21
N PRO A 330 33.68 -8.11 10.52
CA PRO A 330 34.52 -9.09 9.87
C PRO A 330 34.12 -10.56 10.11
N ALA A 331 33.38 -10.84 11.21
CA ALA A 331 32.90 -12.18 11.51
C ALA A 331 31.76 -12.58 10.61
N LEU A 332 30.82 -11.65 10.36
CA LEU A 332 29.67 -11.87 9.49
C LEU A 332 30.08 -11.84 8.01
N GLN A 333 30.93 -10.90 7.59
CA GLN A 333 31.43 -10.79 6.22
C GLN A 333 32.11 -12.08 5.72
N ARG A 334 32.80 -12.78 6.62
CA ARG A 334 33.47 -14.06 6.27
C ARG A 334 32.50 -15.25 6.17
N ARG A 335 31.24 -15.11 6.57
CA ARG A 335 30.27 -16.19 6.64
C ARG A 335 29.12 -16.02 5.65
N PHE A 336 28.76 -14.79 5.33
CA PHE A 336 27.73 -14.49 4.35
C PHE A 336 28.33 -14.28 2.96
N GLN A 337 27.62 -14.76 1.94
CA GLN A 337 27.92 -14.52 0.54
C GLN A 337 26.76 -13.75 -0.10
N PRO A 338 27.00 -12.54 -0.64
CA PRO A 338 25.93 -11.76 -1.27
C PRO A 338 25.39 -12.43 -2.54
N VAL A 339 24.08 -12.37 -2.68
CA VAL A 339 23.30 -12.67 -3.88
C VAL A 339 22.48 -11.43 -4.18
N PHE A 340 22.81 -10.73 -5.25
CA PHE A 340 22.10 -9.53 -5.64
C PHE A 340 20.79 -9.89 -6.33
N VAL A 341 19.70 -9.26 -5.85
CA VAL A 341 18.34 -9.42 -6.36
C VAL A 341 17.94 -8.08 -6.96
N GLY A 342 18.02 -7.99 -8.27
CA GLY A 342 17.63 -6.78 -9.01
C GLY A 342 16.13 -6.65 -9.19
N GLU A 343 15.68 -5.44 -9.53
CA GLU A 343 14.31 -5.20 -10.00
C GLU A 343 14.11 -5.97 -11.32
N PRO A 344 13.03 -6.77 -11.47
CA PRO A 344 12.74 -7.46 -12.72
C PRO A 344 12.36 -6.47 -13.83
N THR A 345 12.53 -6.88 -15.08
CA THR A 345 12.06 -6.10 -16.23
C THR A 345 10.52 -6.08 -16.28
N VAL A 346 9.94 -5.18 -17.07
CA VAL A 346 8.49 -5.14 -17.30
C VAL A 346 8.00 -6.48 -17.89
N GLU A 347 8.76 -7.09 -18.79
CA GLU A 347 8.45 -8.36 -19.44
C GLU A 347 8.47 -9.52 -18.44
N ASP A 348 9.49 -9.58 -17.57
CA ASP A 348 9.56 -10.55 -16.49
C ASP A 348 8.39 -10.37 -15.50
N THR A 349 8.06 -9.12 -15.18
CA THR A 349 6.94 -8.78 -14.29
C THR A 349 5.61 -9.25 -14.88
N ILE A 350 5.36 -9.05 -16.19
CA ILE A 350 4.15 -9.57 -16.84
C ILE A 350 4.08 -11.10 -16.70
N SER A 351 5.21 -11.79 -16.87
CA SER A 351 5.29 -13.25 -16.71
C SER A 351 4.98 -13.67 -15.27
N ILE A 352 5.50 -12.94 -14.28
CA ILE A 352 5.19 -13.15 -12.85
C ILE A 352 3.70 -12.97 -12.58
N LEU A 353 3.10 -11.86 -13.05
CA LEU A 353 1.67 -11.59 -12.88
C LEU A 353 0.79 -12.67 -13.53
N ARG A 354 1.17 -13.17 -14.72
CA ARG A 354 0.45 -14.29 -15.36
C ARG A 354 0.47 -15.55 -14.50
N GLY A 355 1.58 -15.84 -13.84
CA GLY A 355 1.67 -17.00 -12.94
C GLY A 355 0.90 -16.83 -11.63
N LEU A 356 0.71 -15.61 -11.16
CA LEU A 356 -0.07 -15.31 -9.95
C LEU A 356 -1.57 -15.16 -10.25
N LYS A 357 -1.95 -14.90 -11.50
CA LYS A 357 -3.30 -14.57 -11.95
C LYS A 357 -4.37 -15.49 -11.36
N GLU A 358 -4.23 -16.82 -11.53
CA GLU A 358 -5.24 -17.79 -11.12
C GLU A 358 -5.52 -17.72 -9.60
N LYS A 359 -4.50 -17.48 -8.78
CA LYS A 359 -4.65 -17.37 -7.32
C LYS A 359 -5.40 -16.10 -6.91
N TYR A 360 -5.09 -14.98 -7.56
CA TYR A 360 -5.78 -13.71 -7.30
C TYR A 360 -7.22 -13.74 -7.81
N GLU A 361 -7.48 -14.36 -8.98
CA GLU A 361 -8.83 -14.61 -9.49
C GLU A 361 -9.65 -15.47 -8.54
N LEU A 362 -9.04 -16.51 -7.94
CA LEU A 362 -9.68 -17.36 -6.95
C LEU A 362 -9.98 -16.60 -5.65
N HIS A 363 -9.00 -15.81 -5.15
CA HIS A 363 -9.16 -15.07 -3.90
C HIS A 363 -10.25 -14.00 -3.98
N HIS A 364 -10.29 -13.24 -5.08
CA HIS A 364 -11.26 -12.15 -5.26
C HIS A 364 -12.56 -12.59 -5.92
N GLY A 365 -12.60 -13.76 -6.56
CA GLY A 365 -13.79 -14.25 -7.26
C GLY A 365 -14.09 -13.47 -8.55
N VAL A 366 -13.10 -12.76 -9.11
CA VAL A 366 -13.21 -11.97 -10.35
C VAL A 366 -12.22 -12.45 -11.39
N ARG A 367 -12.47 -12.16 -12.66
CA ARG A 367 -11.57 -12.49 -13.76
C ARG A 367 -10.61 -11.33 -14.01
N ILE A 368 -9.33 -11.64 -14.29
CA ILE A 368 -8.30 -10.63 -14.61
C ILE A 368 -7.90 -10.82 -16.07
N THR A 369 -8.07 -9.78 -16.89
CA THR A 369 -7.69 -9.86 -18.31
C THR A 369 -6.17 -9.78 -18.48
N ASP A 370 -5.63 -10.36 -19.57
CA ASP A 370 -4.20 -10.23 -19.88
C ASP A 370 -3.79 -8.78 -20.11
N GLY A 371 -4.70 -7.97 -20.69
CA GLY A 371 -4.52 -6.54 -20.85
C GLY A 371 -4.35 -5.79 -19.52
N ALA A 372 -5.05 -6.22 -18.46
CA ALA A 372 -4.87 -5.67 -17.12
C ALA A 372 -3.48 -5.99 -16.53
N LEU A 373 -2.97 -7.22 -16.74
CA LEU A 373 -1.62 -7.60 -16.28
C LEU A 373 -0.52 -6.79 -16.97
N VAL A 374 -0.64 -6.64 -18.31
CA VAL A 374 0.27 -5.79 -19.08
C VAL A 374 0.19 -4.34 -18.61
N ALA A 375 -1.02 -3.82 -18.40
CA ALA A 375 -1.22 -2.47 -17.88
C ALA A 375 -0.63 -2.31 -16.47
N ALA A 376 -0.84 -3.27 -15.56
CA ALA A 376 -0.29 -3.23 -14.21
C ALA A 376 1.25 -3.12 -14.21
N ALA A 377 1.94 -3.93 -15.01
CA ALA A 377 3.39 -3.89 -15.13
C ALA A 377 3.89 -2.60 -15.80
N THR A 378 3.30 -2.19 -16.92
CA THR A 378 3.75 -1.02 -17.68
C THR A 378 3.43 0.30 -16.98
N LEU A 379 2.21 0.45 -16.46
CA LEU A 379 1.79 1.68 -15.80
C LEU A 379 2.47 1.85 -14.44
N SER A 380 2.62 0.77 -13.66
CA SER A 380 3.37 0.86 -12.40
C SER A 380 4.82 1.25 -12.61
N ASN A 381 5.48 0.67 -13.61
CA ASN A 381 6.86 1.02 -13.94
C ASN A 381 7.00 2.49 -14.34
N ARG A 382 6.04 3.02 -15.11
CA ARG A 382 6.07 4.38 -15.63
C ARG A 382 5.64 5.44 -14.61
N TYR A 383 4.63 5.15 -13.78
CA TYR A 383 3.95 6.17 -12.97
C TYR A 383 4.22 6.06 -11.47
N ILE A 384 4.70 4.91 -10.97
CA ILE A 384 5.02 4.69 -9.56
C ILE A 384 6.54 4.54 -9.42
N THR A 385 7.21 5.63 -9.00
CA THR A 385 8.68 5.73 -8.96
C THR A 385 9.27 5.49 -7.58
N ASP A 386 8.45 5.48 -6.53
CA ASP A 386 8.86 5.30 -5.13
C ASP A 386 8.85 3.83 -4.65
N ARG A 387 8.44 2.90 -5.53
CA ARG A 387 8.35 1.46 -5.26
C ARG A 387 8.93 0.67 -6.44
N PHE A 388 9.28 -0.60 -6.22
CA PHE A 388 9.94 -1.46 -7.20
C PHE A 388 9.02 -2.56 -7.74
N LEU A 389 9.30 -3.02 -8.97
CA LEU A 389 8.67 -4.20 -9.54
C LEU A 389 9.22 -5.47 -8.83
N PRO A 390 8.45 -6.54 -8.71
CA PRO A 390 7.08 -6.72 -9.19
C PRO A 390 6.01 -6.25 -8.20
N ASP A 391 6.38 -5.90 -6.97
CA ASP A 391 5.47 -5.62 -5.84
C ASP A 391 4.41 -4.57 -6.18
N LYS A 392 4.84 -3.40 -6.72
CA LYS A 392 3.91 -2.34 -7.14
C LYS A 392 2.90 -2.76 -8.21
N ALA A 393 3.26 -3.71 -9.10
CA ALA A 393 2.35 -4.22 -10.12
C ALA A 393 1.39 -5.27 -9.56
N ILE A 394 1.85 -6.08 -8.62
CA ILE A 394 1.03 -7.05 -7.88
C ILE A 394 -0.04 -6.30 -7.07
N ASP A 395 0.37 -5.27 -6.32
CA ASP A 395 -0.55 -4.47 -5.52
C ASP A 395 -1.62 -3.76 -6.37
N LEU A 396 -1.26 -3.25 -7.56
CA LEU A 396 -2.23 -2.66 -8.49
C LEU A 396 -3.27 -3.69 -8.94
N MET A 397 -2.82 -4.90 -9.26
CA MET A 397 -3.70 -5.99 -9.66
C MET A 397 -4.62 -6.40 -8.51
N ASP A 398 -4.09 -6.51 -7.30
CA ASP A 398 -4.82 -6.87 -6.08
C ASP A 398 -5.87 -5.81 -5.72
N GLU A 399 -5.50 -4.52 -5.72
CA GLU A 399 -6.44 -3.43 -5.43
C GLU A 399 -7.54 -3.31 -6.49
N ALA A 400 -7.20 -3.46 -7.78
CA ALA A 400 -8.19 -3.43 -8.85
C ALA A 400 -9.17 -4.60 -8.74
N ALA A 401 -8.68 -5.81 -8.45
CA ALA A 401 -9.52 -6.98 -8.25
C ALA A 401 -10.42 -6.84 -7.00
N SER A 402 -9.87 -6.33 -5.90
CA SER A 402 -10.63 -6.04 -4.67
C SER A 402 -11.75 -5.02 -4.91
N ARG A 403 -11.48 -4.00 -5.74
CA ARG A 403 -12.46 -2.98 -6.10
C ARG A 403 -13.61 -3.57 -6.91
N ILE A 404 -13.32 -4.34 -7.96
CA ILE A 404 -14.36 -4.98 -8.78
C ILE A 404 -15.18 -5.93 -7.91
N ARG A 405 -14.55 -6.72 -7.03
CA ARG A 405 -15.28 -7.55 -6.05
C ARG A 405 -16.22 -6.72 -5.20
N MET A 406 -15.77 -5.57 -4.69
CA MET A 406 -16.61 -4.69 -3.88
C MET A 406 -17.78 -4.10 -4.68
N GLU A 407 -17.57 -3.77 -5.98
CA GLU A 407 -18.61 -3.33 -6.89
C GLU A 407 -19.65 -4.45 -7.14
N VAL A 408 -19.22 -5.71 -7.27
CA VAL A 408 -20.10 -6.89 -7.40
C VAL A 408 -20.90 -7.16 -6.11
N GLU A 409 -20.26 -7.01 -4.94
CA GLU A 409 -20.90 -7.25 -3.64
C GLU A 409 -21.84 -6.11 -3.22
N SER A 410 -21.62 -4.89 -3.70
CA SER A 410 -22.40 -3.68 -3.37
C SER A 410 -23.59 -3.50 -4.32
N LYS A 411 -24.63 -2.83 -3.86
CA LYS A 411 -25.74 -2.44 -4.74
C LYS A 411 -25.25 -1.47 -5.81
N PRO A 412 -25.60 -1.71 -7.10
CA PRO A 412 -25.31 -0.76 -8.18
C PRO A 412 -25.86 0.64 -7.91
N GLU A 413 -25.15 1.67 -8.37
CA GLU A 413 -25.50 3.08 -8.15
C GLU A 413 -26.92 3.41 -8.68
N GLU A 414 -27.34 2.76 -9.77
CA GLU A 414 -28.70 2.90 -10.32
C GLU A 414 -29.77 2.50 -9.30
N ILE A 415 -29.60 1.35 -8.63
CA ILE A 415 -30.53 0.86 -7.62
C ILE A 415 -30.48 1.75 -6.38
N GLU A 416 -29.30 2.16 -5.95
CA GLU A 416 -29.13 3.03 -4.79
C GLU A 416 -29.80 4.40 -5.01
N THR A 417 -29.67 4.96 -6.21
CA THR A 417 -30.31 6.24 -6.58
C THR A 417 -31.83 6.12 -6.56
N LEU A 418 -32.38 5.00 -7.08
CA LEU A 418 -33.81 4.72 -7.00
C LEU A 418 -34.29 4.56 -5.55
N ASP A 419 -33.53 3.80 -4.74
CA ASP A 419 -33.87 3.58 -3.33
C ASP A 419 -33.89 4.92 -2.54
N ARG A 420 -32.93 5.81 -2.79
CA ARG A 420 -32.91 7.15 -2.18
C ARG A 420 -34.09 8.02 -2.63
N ARG A 421 -34.48 7.92 -3.92
CA ARG A 421 -35.66 8.64 -4.43
C ARG A 421 -36.93 8.11 -3.81
N ILE A 422 -37.09 6.79 -3.75
CA ILE A 422 -38.21 6.11 -3.08
C ILE A 422 -38.32 6.53 -1.62
N LEU A 423 -37.20 6.57 -0.90
CA LEU A 423 -37.18 7.00 0.51
C LEU A 423 -37.69 8.44 0.68
N ARG A 424 -37.24 9.38 -0.20
CA ARG A 424 -37.68 10.77 -0.18
C ARG A 424 -39.20 10.87 -0.42
N LEU A 425 -39.69 10.17 -1.42
CA LEU A 425 -41.12 10.16 -1.75
C LEU A 425 -41.97 9.52 -0.63
N LYS A 426 -41.46 8.51 0.05
CA LYS A 426 -42.11 7.92 1.25
C LYS A 426 -42.22 8.93 2.39
N ILE A 427 -41.19 9.73 2.63
CA ILE A 427 -41.19 10.78 3.64
C ILE A 427 -42.22 11.86 3.26
N GLU A 428 -42.24 12.31 1.99
CA GLU A 428 -43.20 13.28 1.46
C GLU A 428 -44.66 12.75 1.59
N ARG A 429 -44.88 11.47 1.25
CA ARG A 429 -46.17 10.82 1.40
C ARG A 429 -46.69 10.84 2.83
N GLU A 430 -45.87 10.51 3.82
CA GLU A 430 -46.27 10.56 5.22
C GLU A 430 -46.54 11.99 5.73
N GLY A 431 -45.89 13.00 5.12
CA GLY A 431 -46.21 14.40 5.36
C GLY A 431 -47.59 14.76 4.79
N LEU A 432 -47.81 14.48 3.50
CA LEU A 432 -49.08 14.81 2.79
C LEU A 432 -50.30 14.07 3.33
N ARG A 433 -50.15 12.88 3.88
CA ARG A 433 -51.23 12.12 4.54
C ARG A 433 -51.83 12.82 5.76
N ARG A 434 -51.14 13.77 6.34
CA ARG A 434 -51.62 14.55 7.49
C ARG A 434 -52.36 15.83 7.09
N GLU A 435 -52.28 16.20 5.82
CA GLU A 435 -52.95 17.37 5.26
C GLU A 435 -54.30 16.97 4.65
N SER A 436 -55.27 17.92 4.65
CA SER A 436 -56.64 17.67 4.21
C SER A 436 -57.12 18.62 3.10
N ASP A 437 -56.23 19.46 2.58
CA ASP A 437 -56.55 20.38 1.49
C ASP A 437 -56.55 19.67 0.12
N ALA A 438 -57.33 20.18 -0.83
CA ALA A 438 -57.56 19.56 -2.14
C ALA A 438 -56.25 19.41 -2.95
N ALA A 439 -55.28 20.36 -2.82
CA ALA A 439 -54.00 20.33 -3.52
C ALA A 439 -53.08 19.22 -2.98
N SER A 440 -53.08 19.02 -1.65
CA SER A 440 -52.28 17.96 -1.00
C SER A 440 -52.85 16.58 -1.34
N ILE A 441 -54.17 16.44 -1.47
CA ILE A 441 -54.80 15.17 -1.88
C ILE A 441 -54.47 14.81 -3.33
N ASP A 442 -54.51 15.78 -4.24
CA ASP A 442 -54.15 15.55 -5.66
C ASP A 442 -52.65 15.20 -5.80
N ARG A 443 -51.78 15.96 -5.09
CA ARG A 443 -50.34 15.64 -5.03
C ARG A 443 -50.06 14.26 -4.46
N LEU A 444 -50.80 13.85 -3.43
CA LEU A 444 -50.68 12.49 -2.83
C LEU A 444 -50.99 11.40 -3.85
N GLY A 445 -52.06 11.58 -4.66
CA GLY A 445 -52.40 10.60 -5.71
C GLY A 445 -51.29 10.44 -6.76
N HIS A 446 -50.77 11.54 -7.29
CA HIS A 446 -49.64 11.48 -8.24
C HIS A 446 -48.36 10.89 -7.62
N LEU A 447 -48.09 11.21 -6.37
CA LEU A 447 -46.93 10.71 -5.65
C LEU A 447 -47.04 9.20 -5.39
N GLU A 448 -48.20 8.66 -5.05
CA GLU A 448 -48.43 7.22 -4.85
C GLU A 448 -48.28 6.45 -6.15
N GLU A 449 -48.68 7.00 -7.30
CA GLU A 449 -48.47 6.40 -8.62
C GLU A 449 -46.98 6.41 -9.00
N GLU A 450 -46.29 7.55 -8.80
CA GLU A 450 -44.82 7.63 -9.03
C GLU A 450 -44.03 6.66 -8.14
N LEU A 451 -44.44 6.57 -6.87
CA LEU A 451 -43.81 5.68 -5.90
C LEU A 451 -43.98 4.20 -6.27
N ALA A 452 -45.21 3.78 -6.69
CA ALA A 452 -45.48 2.43 -7.13
C ALA A 452 -44.61 2.04 -8.35
N ASN A 453 -44.49 2.95 -9.34
CA ASN A 453 -43.66 2.73 -10.52
C ASN A 453 -42.15 2.60 -10.17
N LEU A 454 -41.64 3.43 -9.27
CA LEU A 454 -40.22 3.38 -8.86
C LEU A 454 -39.93 2.14 -7.99
N GLU A 455 -40.88 1.73 -7.13
CA GLU A 455 -40.75 0.49 -6.33
C GLU A 455 -40.70 -0.75 -7.22
N GLU A 456 -41.53 -0.81 -8.28
CA GLU A 456 -41.53 -1.89 -9.26
C GLU A 456 -40.21 -1.94 -10.02
N GLN A 457 -39.69 -0.80 -10.47
CA GLN A 457 -38.40 -0.69 -11.14
C GLN A 457 -37.26 -1.13 -10.21
N SER A 458 -37.22 -0.63 -8.97
CA SER A 458 -36.18 -1.01 -7.99
C SER A 458 -36.24 -2.50 -7.66
N HIS A 459 -37.44 -3.05 -7.53
CA HIS A 459 -37.62 -4.48 -7.27
C HIS A 459 -37.13 -5.35 -8.42
N THR A 460 -37.46 -5.01 -9.67
CA THR A 460 -37.03 -5.73 -10.87
C THR A 460 -35.50 -5.69 -11.02
N LEU A 461 -34.89 -4.52 -10.86
CA LEU A 461 -33.44 -4.37 -10.92
C LEU A 461 -32.74 -5.10 -9.76
N THR A 462 -33.31 -5.06 -8.55
CA THR A 462 -32.78 -5.79 -7.40
C THR A 462 -32.83 -7.30 -7.59
N GLN A 463 -33.92 -7.85 -8.15
CA GLN A 463 -34.00 -9.27 -8.45
C GLN A 463 -32.96 -9.68 -9.51
N ARG A 464 -32.80 -8.88 -10.57
CA ARG A 464 -31.78 -9.14 -11.59
C ARG A 464 -30.36 -9.10 -11.00
N TRP A 465 -30.05 -8.08 -10.21
CA TRP A 465 -28.77 -7.96 -9.52
C TRP A 465 -28.50 -9.17 -8.60
N GLN A 466 -29.50 -9.60 -7.82
CA GLN A 466 -29.35 -10.74 -6.92
C GLN A 466 -29.09 -12.04 -7.69
N ALA A 467 -29.79 -12.25 -8.82
CA ALA A 467 -29.60 -13.42 -9.68
C ALA A 467 -28.18 -13.45 -10.30
N GLU A 468 -27.69 -12.29 -10.75
CA GLU A 468 -26.32 -12.17 -11.29
C GLU A 468 -25.28 -12.43 -10.18
N LYS A 469 -25.49 -11.88 -8.98
CA LYS A 469 -24.62 -12.11 -7.81
C LYS A 469 -24.55 -13.58 -7.39
N ASP A 470 -25.71 -14.26 -7.36
CA ASP A 470 -25.77 -15.69 -7.01
C ASP A 470 -25.06 -16.54 -8.06
N LYS A 471 -25.11 -16.16 -9.35
CA LYS A 471 -24.39 -16.82 -10.45
C LYS A 471 -22.87 -16.68 -10.24
N ILE A 472 -22.38 -15.46 -9.98
CA ILE A 472 -20.95 -15.18 -9.73
C ILE A 472 -20.44 -15.98 -8.52
N ALA A 473 -21.21 -16.04 -7.43
CA ALA A 473 -20.89 -16.84 -6.25
C ALA A 473 -20.81 -18.34 -6.59
N GLY A 474 -21.70 -18.84 -7.47
CA GLY A 474 -21.66 -20.21 -7.98
C GLY A 474 -20.39 -20.52 -8.77
N GLU A 475 -19.97 -19.61 -9.66
CA GLU A 475 -18.75 -19.74 -10.44
C GLU A 475 -17.48 -19.74 -9.55
N ALA A 476 -17.42 -18.83 -8.57
CA ALA A 476 -16.31 -18.77 -7.60
C ALA A 476 -16.16 -20.11 -6.84
N LYS A 477 -17.27 -20.70 -6.41
CA LYS A 477 -17.27 -22.01 -5.74
C LYS A 477 -16.80 -23.15 -6.64
N LEU A 478 -17.14 -23.12 -7.93
CA LEU A 478 -16.65 -24.10 -8.89
C LEU A 478 -15.14 -23.96 -9.13
N LYS A 479 -14.62 -22.74 -9.21
CA LYS A 479 -13.19 -22.46 -9.32
C LYS A 479 -12.42 -22.97 -8.09
N GLU A 480 -12.93 -22.74 -6.89
CA GLU A 480 -12.35 -23.25 -5.64
C GLU A 480 -12.29 -24.78 -5.61
N GLN A 481 -13.37 -25.46 -6.03
CA GLN A 481 -13.40 -26.91 -6.12
C GLN A 481 -12.41 -27.45 -7.17
N LEU A 482 -12.23 -26.74 -8.27
CA LEU A 482 -11.28 -27.10 -9.33
C LEU A 482 -9.82 -26.97 -8.84
N ASP A 483 -9.50 -25.88 -8.14
CA ASP A 483 -8.17 -25.67 -7.54
C ASP A 483 -7.86 -26.74 -6.47
N GLN A 484 -8.81 -27.02 -5.60
CA GLN A 484 -8.67 -28.09 -4.62
C GLN A 484 -8.44 -29.45 -5.29
N ALA A 485 -9.15 -29.76 -6.37
CA ALA A 485 -8.94 -30.99 -7.11
C ALA A 485 -7.56 -31.06 -7.80
N ARG A 486 -7.03 -29.95 -8.28
CA ARG A 486 -5.67 -29.85 -8.85
C ARG A 486 -4.60 -30.05 -7.77
N ILE A 487 -4.77 -29.47 -6.58
CA ILE A 487 -3.87 -29.70 -5.43
C ILE A 487 -3.88 -31.17 -5.02
N GLU A 488 -5.06 -31.79 -4.93
CA GLU A 488 -5.18 -33.22 -4.61
C GLU A 488 -4.53 -34.10 -5.66
N LEU A 489 -4.63 -33.74 -6.95
CA LEU A 489 -3.97 -34.45 -8.04
C LEU A 489 -2.45 -34.40 -7.91
N ASP A 490 -1.89 -33.22 -7.63
CA ASP A 490 -0.45 -33.04 -7.46
C ASP A 490 0.08 -33.83 -6.23
N GLN A 491 -0.68 -33.85 -5.14
CA GLN A 491 -0.36 -34.67 -3.94
C GLN A 491 -0.42 -36.16 -4.24
N ALA A 492 -1.44 -36.63 -5.00
CA ALA A 492 -1.58 -38.02 -5.38
C ALA A 492 -0.44 -38.47 -6.32
N GLN A 493 -0.01 -37.61 -7.25
CA GLN A 493 1.14 -37.88 -8.12
C GLN A 493 2.43 -37.96 -7.33
N ARG A 494 2.68 -37.07 -6.38
CA ARG A 494 3.88 -37.09 -5.51
C ARG A 494 3.91 -38.30 -4.57
N SER A 495 2.77 -38.74 -4.06
CA SER A 495 2.66 -39.91 -3.19
C SER A 495 2.66 -41.24 -3.96
N GLY A 496 2.60 -41.19 -5.30
CA GLY A 496 2.56 -42.39 -6.15
C GLY A 496 1.21 -43.10 -6.18
N ASP A 497 0.13 -42.45 -5.71
CA ASP A 497 -1.24 -42.98 -5.79
C ASP A 497 -1.82 -42.72 -7.18
N LEU A 498 -1.42 -43.61 -8.13
CA LEU A 498 -1.83 -43.52 -9.54
C LEU A 498 -3.33 -43.72 -9.72
N ALA A 499 -4.03 -44.42 -8.82
CA ALA A 499 -5.46 -44.66 -8.92
C ALA A 499 -6.24 -43.36 -8.65
N LYS A 500 -5.91 -42.66 -7.55
CA LYS A 500 -6.50 -41.37 -7.20
C LYS A 500 -6.13 -40.28 -8.22
N ALA A 501 -4.88 -40.27 -8.68
CA ALA A 501 -4.44 -39.34 -9.73
C ALA A 501 -5.21 -39.53 -11.04
N GLY A 502 -5.51 -40.77 -11.45
CA GLY A 502 -6.31 -41.08 -12.61
C GLY A 502 -7.79 -40.66 -12.47
N GLU A 503 -8.42 -40.90 -11.32
CA GLU A 503 -9.78 -40.45 -11.02
C GLU A 503 -9.91 -38.92 -11.09
N LEU A 504 -8.98 -38.22 -10.51
CA LEU A 504 -8.96 -36.73 -10.51
C LEU A 504 -8.71 -36.19 -11.92
N SER A 505 -7.70 -36.70 -12.64
CA SER A 505 -7.28 -36.19 -13.95
C SER A 505 -8.27 -36.45 -15.06
N TYR A 506 -8.90 -37.63 -15.10
CA TYR A 506 -9.80 -38.03 -16.18
C TYR A 506 -11.28 -37.98 -15.83
N GLY A 507 -11.62 -37.82 -14.51
CA GLY A 507 -13.00 -37.78 -14.03
C GLY A 507 -13.38 -36.40 -13.49
N ARG A 508 -12.91 -36.08 -12.29
CA ARG A 508 -13.42 -34.92 -11.54
C ARG A 508 -13.03 -33.55 -12.15
N ILE A 509 -11.76 -33.37 -12.55
CA ILE A 509 -11.27 -32.10 -13.11
C ILE A 509 -11.99 -31.76 -14.43
N PRO A 510 -12.07 -32.65 -15.45
CA PRO A 510 -12.80 -32.34 -16.67
C PRO A 510 -14.29 -32.08 -16.47
N GLN A 511 -14.92 -32.69 -15.44
CA GLN A 511 -16.31 -32.45 -15.10
C GLN A 511 -16.50 -31.05 -14.53
N LEU A 512 -15.62 -30.61 -13.63
CA LEU A 512 -15.67 -29.25 -13.06
C LEU A 512 -15.34 -28.18 -14.11
N GLU A 513 -14.38 -28.43 -15.00
CA GLU A 513 -14.07 -27.53 -16.13
C GLU A 513 -15.25 -27.35 -17.08
N LYS A 514 -15.96 -28.44 -17.38
CA LYS A 514 -17.18 -28.38 -18.20
C LYS A 514 -18.29 -27.59 -17.51
N GLN A 515 -18.52 -27.80 -16.21
CA GLN A 515 -19.53 -27.05 -15.46
C GLN A 515 -19.19 -25.57 -15.41
N LEU A 516 -17.89 -25.23 -15.24
CA LEU A 516 -17.42 -23.84 -15.24
C LEU A 516 -17.63 -23.19 -16.62
N ALA A 517 -17.32 -23.89 -17.72
CA ALA A 517 -17.53 -23.39 -19.08
C ALA A 517 -19.02 -23.16 -19.38
N GLU A 518 -19.90 -24.06 -18.94
CA GLU A 518 -21.36 -23.90 -19.08
C GLU A 518 -21.88 -22.70 -18.29
N ALA A 519 -21.35 -22.45 -17.06
CA ALA A 519 -21.72 -21.29 -16.24
C ALA A 519 -21.27 -19.97 -16.88
N GLN A 520 -20.11 -19.93 -17.54
CA GLN A 520 -19.54 -18.74 -18.19
C GLN A 520 -20.22 -18.37 -19.52
N SER A 521 -20.86 -19.32 -20.23
CA SER A 521 -21.41 -19.09 -21.58
C SER A 521 -22.65 -18.20 -21.64
N ALA A 522 -23.18 -17.69 -20.54
CA ALA A 522 -24.49 -17.00 -20.43
C ALA A 522 -24.40 -15.49 -20.14
N THR A 523 -23.41 -14.74 -20.65
CA THR A 523 -23.08 -13.39 -20.13
C THR A 523 -23.28 -12.23 -21.12
N GLU A 524 -24.14 -12.29 -22.12
CA GLU A 524 -24.48 -11.10 -22.90
C GLU A 524 -25.51 -10.22 -22.15
N GLY A 525 -25.08 -9.01 -21.75
CA GLY A 525 -25.94 -7.99 -21.15
C GLY A 525 -25.96 -7.94 -19.61
N ALA A 526 -24.91 -8.40 -18.91
CA ALA A 526 -24.81 -8.33 -17.45
C ALA A 526 -24.74 -6.90 -16.92
N MET A 527 -25.40 -6.62 -15.77
CA MET A 527 -25.31 -5.36 -15.02
C MET A 527 -23.99 -5.26 -14.27
N LEU A 528 -23.43 -6.39 -13.84
CA LEU A 528 -22.21 -6.48 -13.06
C LEU A 528 -21.01 -6.73 -13.95
N ARG A 529 -19.92 -6.02 -13.72
CA ARG A 529 -18.63 -6.29 -14.35
C ARG A 529 -17.89 -7.32 -13.52
N GLU A 530 -17.51 -8.43 -14.15
CA GLU A 530 -16.79 -9.53 -13.51
C GLU A 530 -15.29 -9.54 -13.87
N GLU A 531 -14.87 -8.62 -14.73
CA GLU A 531 -13.51 -8.61 -15.30
C GLU A 531 -12.76 -7.34 -14.92
N VAL A 532 -11.54 -7.54 -14.44
CA VAL A 532 -10.56 -6.45 -14.28
C VAL A 532 -9.92 -6.17 -15.63
N THR A 533 -10.02 -4.93 -16.07
CA THR A 533 -9.51 -4.46 -17.36
C THR A 533 -8.30 -3.52 -17.19
N ALA A 534 -7.65 -3.15 -18.29
CA ALA A 534 -6.59 -2.15 -18.29
C ALA A 534 -7.05 -0.78 -17.75
N ASP A 535 -8.33 -0.42 -18.00
CA ASP A 535 -8.92 0.84 -17.52
C ASP A 535 -9.10 0.84 -15.99
N ASP A 536 -9.43 -0.30 -15.39
CA ASP A 536 -9.53 -0.43 -13.93
C ASP A 536 -8.16 -0.25 -13.27
N ILE A 537 -7.11 -0.87 -13.83
CA ILE A 537 -5.72 -0.66 -13.41
C ILE A 537 -5.32 0.82 -13.55
N ALA A 538 -5.62 1.45 -14.68
CA ALA A 538 -5.35 2.86 -14.90
C ALA A 538 -6.08 3.75 -13.87
N GLY A 539 -7.31 3.40 -13.50
CA GLY A 539 -8.08 4.07 -12.44
C GLY A 539 -7.44 3.94 -11.05
N VAL A 540 -6.82 2.80 -10.72
CA VAL A 540 -6.05 2.63 -9.47
C VAL A 540 -4.78 3.48 -9.51
N VAL A 541 -4.01 3.42 -10.59
CA VAL A 541 -2.81 4.25 -10.78
C VAL A 541 -3.14 5.73 -10.66
N SER A 542 -4.26 6.17 -11.25
CA SER A 542 -4.72 7.58 -11.17
C SER A 542 -4.96 8.01 -9.71
N ARG A 543 -5.52 7.15 -8.88
CA ARG A 543 -5.75 7.45 -7.45
C ARG A 543 -4.47 7.50 -6.64
N TRP A 544 -3.53 6.60 -6.90
CA TRP A 544 -2.27 6.54 -6.17
C TRP A 544 -1.34 7.71 -6.50
N THR A 545 -1.26 8.04 -7.79
CA THR A 545 -0.32 9.05 -8.29
C THR A 545 -0.93 10.44 -8.42
N GLY A 546 -2.26 10.55 -8.41
CA GLY A 546 -2.98 11.78 -8.74
C GLY A 546 -2.92 12.16 -10.22
N VAL A 547 -2.41 11.29 -11.09
CA VAL A 547 -2.33 11.48 -12.54
C VAL A 547 -3.54 10.82 -13.20
N PRO A 548 -4.35 11.50 -14.03
CA PRO A 548 -5.53 10.93 -14.66
C PRO A 548 -5.16 9.98 -15.82
N VAL A 549 -4.51 8.86 -15.48
CA VAL A 549 -4.01 7.84 -16.44
C VAL A 549 -5.15 7.20 -17.22
N ASP A 550 -6.31 7.01 -16.59
CA ASP A 550 -7.54 6.51 -17.19
C ASP A 550 -8.00 7.37 -18.39
N ARG A 551 -7.85 8.69 -18.30
CA ARG A 551 -8.17 9.63 -19.38
C ARG A 551 -7.03 9.77 -20.41
N MET A 552 -5.80 9.53 -19.99
CA MET A 552 -4.63 9.65 -20.86
C MET A 552 -4.50 8.50 -21.87
N LEU A 553 -5.01 7.30 -21.56
CA LEU A 553 -4.95 6.14 -22.47
C LEU A 553 -5.91 6.27 -23.65
N GLN A 554 -7.06 6.94 -23.47
CA GLN A 554 -8.04 7.15 -24.52
C GLN A 554 -7.73 8.41 -25.35
N GLY A 555 -7.14 8.23 -26.51
CA GLY A 555 -6.94 9.32 -27.49
C GLY A 555 -5.71 10.23 -27.23
N GLU A 556 -4.70 9.79 -26.48
CA GLU A 556 -3.48 10.58 -26.22
C GLU A 556 -2.83 11.09 -27.52
N ARG A 557 -2.81 10.28 -28.58
CA ARG A 557 -2.26 10.69 -29.88
C ARG A 557 -3.04 11.82 -30.52
N GLU A 558 -4.37 11.70 -30.58
CA GLU A 558 -5.24 12.75 -31.16
C GLU A 558 -5.20 14.02 -30.31
N LYS A 559 -5.24 13.87 -28.98
CA LYS A 559 -5.12 15.01 -28.04
C LYS A 559 -3.82 15.78 -28.28
N LEU A 560 -2.68 15.10 -28.39
CA LEU A 560 -1.36 15.74 -28.65
C LEU A 560 -1.28 16.39 -30.02
N LEU A 561 -1.93 15.83 -31.04
CA LEU A 561 -2.00 16.44 -32.38
C LEU A 561 -2.82 17.74 -32.40
N ARG A 562 -3.84 17.83 -31.52
CA ARG A 562 -4.70 19.01 -31.39
C ARG A 562 -4.24 19.99 -30.30
N MET A 563 -3.05 19.79 -29.71
CA MET A 563 -2.53 20.55 -28.58
C MET A 563 -2.51 22.07 -28.85
N GLU A 564 -2.05 22.46 -30.02
CA GLU A 564 -1.97 23.88 -30.40
C GLU A 564 -3.36 24.55 -30.48
N GLU A 565 -4.34 23.87 -31.06
CA GLU A 565 -5.73 24.33 -31.12
C GLU A 565 -6.35 24.52 -29.72
N VAL A 566 -6.15 23.54 -28.84
CA VAL A 566 -6.74 23.56 -27.50
C VAL A 566 -6.11 24.63 -26.62
N ILE A 567 -4.79 24.71 -26.60
CA ILE A 567 -4.06 25.72 -25.81
C ILE A 567 -4.27 27.12 -26.39
N GLY A 568 -4.31 27.27 -27.71
CA GLY A 568 -4.54 28.55 -28.38
C GLY A 568 -5.89 29.20 -28.06
N LYS A 569 -6.93 28.40 -27.73
CA LYS A 569 -8.21 28.95 -27.27
C LYS A 569 -8.12 29.64 -25.90
N ARG A 570 -7.11 29.32 -25.11
CA ARG A 570 -6.88 29.92 -23.78
C ARG A 570 -5.77 30.94 -23.74
N VAL A 571 -4.75 30.77 -24.57
CA VAL A 571 -3.55 31.64 -24.64
C VAL A 571 -3.59 32.40 -25.95
N ILE A 572 -4.10 33.62 -25.88
CA ILE A 572 -4.34 34.47 -27.05
C ILE A 572 -3.09 35.30 -27.41
N GLY A 573 -2.76 35.41 -28.71
CA GLY A 573 -1.69 36.24 -29.25
C GLY A 573 -0.27 35.73 -28.94
N GLN A 574 -0.11 34.41 -28.74
CA GLN A 574 1.17 33.76 -28.45
C GLN A 574 1.34 32.46 -29.27
N GLU A 575 0.95 32.48 -30.54
CA GLU A 575 0.88 31.31 -31.41
C GLU A 575 2.24 30.60 -31.53
N ASP A 576 3.32 31.39 -31.65
CA ASP A 576 4.69 30.85 -31.79
C ASP A 576 5.14 30.15 -30.50
N ALA A 577 4.82 30.73 -29.32
CA ALA A 577 5.11 30.11 -28.02
C ALA A 577 4.35 28.79 -27.86
N VAL A 578 3.06 28.77 -28.22
CA VAL A 578 2.23 27.57 -28.16
C VAL A 578 2.77 26.48 -29.10
N ARG A 579 3.17 26.84 -30.32
CA ARG A 579 3.72 25.91 -31.31
C ARG A 579 5.06 25.33 -30.85
N ALA A 580 5.97 26.14 -30.35
CA ALA A 580 7.28 25.72 -29.86
C ALA A 580 7.16 24.70 -28.73
N VAL A 581 6.36 25.02 -27.70
CA VAL A 581 6.12 24.11 -26.58
C VAL A 581 5.43 22.84 -27.05
N SER A 582 4.40 22.92 -27.88
CA SER A 582 3.66 21.75 -28.39
C SER A 582 4.57 20.80 -29.19
N THR A 583 5.50 21.36 -29.98
CA THR A 583 6.46 20.56 -30.75
C THR A 583 7.44 19.81 -29.84
N ALA A 584 7.98 20.50 -28.83
CA ALA A 584 8.89 19.87 -27.88
C ALA A 584 8.21 18.76 -27.05
N VAL A 585 6.99 19.02 -26.56
CA VAL A 585 6.21 18.02 -25.82
C VAL A 585 5.88 16.81 -26.70
N ARG A 586 5.48 17.02 -27.96
CA ARG A 586 5.24 15.92 -28.91
C ARG A 586 6.50 15.09 -29.16
N ARG A 587 7.67 15.70 -29.28
CA ARG A 587 8.97 15.03 -29.45
C ARG A 587 9.30 14.15 -28.25
N ALA A 588 9.14 14.67 -27.03
CA ALA A 588 9.35 13.90 -25.79
C ALA A 588 8.39 12.72 -25.68
N ARG A 589 7.10 12.93 -25.94
CA ARG A 589 6.06 11.88 -25.86
C ARG A 589 6.18 10.85 -26.98
N ALA A 590 6.79 11.19 -28.12
CA ALA A 590 7.10 10.24 -29.20
C ALA A 590 8.34 9.38 -28.90
N GLY A 591 9.02 9.55 -27.75
CA GLY A 591 10.23 8.82 -27.40
C GLY A 591 11.48 9.25 -28.20
N LEU A 592 11.47 10.44 -28.78
CA LEU A 592 12.58 11.00 -29.57
C LEU A 592 13.51 11.92 -28.74
N GLN A 593 13.41 11.82 -27.42
CA GLN A 593 14.24 12.56 -26.45
C GLN A 593 14.85 11.59 -25.45
N ASP A 594 15.94 11.99 -24.79
CA ASP A 594 16.58 11.18 -23.74
C ASP A 594 15.56 10.91 -22.59
N PRO A 595 15.28 9.65 -22.27
CA PRO A 595 14.29 9.26 -21.25
C PRO A 595 14.66 9.75 -19.84
N ASN A 596 15.92 10.08 -19.58
CA ASN A 596 16.36 10.59 -18.28
C ASN A 596 16.14 12.09 -18.10
N ARG A 597 15.83 12.86 -19.18
CA ARG A 597 15.59 14.30 -19.10
C ARG A 597 14.12 14.63 -18.81
N PRO A 598 13.81 15.82 -18.25
CA PRO A 598 12.45 16.31 -18.11
C PRO A 598 11.68 16.30 -19.44
N LEU A 599 10.34 16.23 -19.42
CA LEU A 599 9.46 16.26 -20.61
C LEU A 599 9.70 17.48 -21.50
N GLY A 600 10.22 18.55 -20.96
CA GLY A 600 10.65 19.75 -21.64
C GLY A 600 11.14 20.78 -20.65
N SER A 601 12.04 21.65 -21.12
CA SER A 601 12.66 22.72 -20.35
C SER A 601 12.66 24.01 -21.17
N PHE A 602 11.94 25.03 -20.67
CA PHE A 602 11.66 26.25 -21.44
C PHE A 602 12.02 27.49 -20.63
N LEU A 603 12.61 28.49 -21.31
CA LEU A 603 12.79 29.83 -20.76
C LEU A 603 11.83 30.79 -21.47
N PHE A 604 10.84 31.32 -20.75
CA PHE A 604 9.86 32.27 -21.24
C PHE A 604 10.32 33.70 -20.96
N LEU A 605 10.63 34.44 -22.02
CA LEU A 605 11.10 35.82 -21.96
C LEU A 605 9.99 36.79 -22.42
N GLY A 606 9.80 37.87 -21.71
CA GLY A 606 8.83 38.91 -22.13
C GLY A 606 8.34 39.78 -20.98
N PRO A 607 7.63 40.87 -21.29
CA PRO A 607 7.09 41.77 -20.29
C PRO A 607 6.04 41.11 -19.42
N THR A 608 5.64 41.77 -18.33
CA THR A 608 4.57 41.29 -17.46
C THR A 608 3.21 41.35 -18.13
N GLY A 609 2.32 40.38 -17.87
CA GLY A 609 0.94 40.40 -18.36
C GLY A 609 0.71 39.93 -19.80
N VAL A 610 1.71 39.35 -20.47
CA VAL A 610 1.62 38.81 -21.84
C VAL A 610 1.14 37.35 -21.91
N GLY A 611 0.97 36.67 -20.78
CA GLY A 611 0.42 35.30 -20.76
C GLY A 611 1.39 34.18 -20.38
N LYS A 612 2.64 34.45 -19.95
CA LYS A 612 3.63 33.43 -19.54
C LYS A 612 3.06 32.41 -18.53
N THR A 613 2.51 32.92 -17.43
CA THR A 613 1.90 32.06 -16.37
C THR A 613 0.59 31.41 -16.84
N GLU A 614 -0.16 32.04 -17.77
CA GLU A 614 -1.39 31.43 -18.29
C GLU A 614 -1.08 30.25 -19.23
N LEU A 615 -0.03 30.37 -20.06
CA LEU A 615 0.45 29.21 -20.84
C LEU A 615 0.89 28.06 -19.93
N THR A 616 1.60 28.35 -18.85
CA THR A 616 1.98 27.32 -17.85
C THR A 616 0.76 26.60 -17.28
N LYS A 617 -0.31 27.33 -16.91
CA LYS A 617 -1.56 26.73 -16.41
C LYS A 617 -2.29 25.94 -17.48
N ALA A 618 -2.31 26.43 -18.73
CA ALA A 618 -2.93 25.75 -19.85
C ALA A 618 -2.20 24.42 -20.16
N LEU A 619 -0.88 24.39 -20.02
CA LEU A 619 -0.06 23.20 -20.17
C LEU A 619 -0.34 22.18 -19.05
N ALA A 620 -0.42 22.63 -17.80
CA ALA A 620 -0.76 21.75 -16.69
C ALA A 620 -2.14 21.11 -16.89
N GLU A 621 -3.15 21.90 -17.24
CA GLU A 621 -4.50 21.40 -17.53
C GLU A 621 -4.53 20.46 -18.75
N PHE A 622 -3.80 20.79 -19.81
CA PHE A 622 -3.77 19.97 -21.03
C PHE A 622 -3.04 18.63 -20.81
N LEU A 623 -1.88 18.65 -20.16
CA LEU A 623 -1.02 17.46 -20.00
C LEU A 623 -1.48 16.55 -18.86
N PHE A 624 -2.03 17.11 -17.79
CA PHE A 624 -2.34 16.42 -16.55
C PHE A 624 -3.82 16.49 -16.16
N ASP A 625 -4.69 17.08 -17.03
CA ASP A 625 -6.12 17.31 -16.81
C ASP A 625 -6.46 18.02 -15.47
N ASP A 626 -5.46 18.66 -14.87
CA ASP A 626 -5.55 19.38 -13.60
C ASP A 626 -4.78 20.70 -13.67
N PRO A 627 -5.44 21.85 -13.66
CA PRO A 627 -4.74 23.16 -13.66
C PRO A 627 -3.96 23.41 -12.37
N SER A 628 -4.19 22.61 -11.31
CA SER A 628 -3.43 22.65 -10.06
C SER A 628 -2.19 21.74 -10.07
N ALA A 629 -1.98 20.93 -11.13
CA ALA A 629 -0.77 20.12 -11.32
C ALA A 629 0.43 21.00 -11.69
N MET A 630 0.66 22.02 -10.89
CA MET A 630 1.73 23.01 -11.09
C MET A 630 2.29 23.47 -9.75
N VAL A 631 3.60 23.38 -9.60
CA VAL A 631 4.34 24.02 -8.51
C VAL A 631 4.93 25.32 -9.01
N ARG A 632 4.63 26.44 -8.34
CA ARG A 632 5.24 27.74 -8.60
C ARG A 632 6.24 28.07 -7.51
N ILE A 633 7.47 28.34 -7.90
CA ILE A 633 8.56 28.75 -7.04
C ILE A 633 8.99 30.14 -7.46
N ASP A 634 8.78 31.13 -6.59
CA ASP A 634 9.20 32.52 -6.83
C ASP A 634 10.67 32.67 -6.49
N MET A 635 11.49 32.94 -7.48
CA MET A 635 12.95 33.05 -7.33
C MET A 635 13.38 34.28 -6.55
N SER A 636 12.49 35.26 -6.33
CA SER A 636 12.77 36.38 -5.43
C SER A 636 12.97 35.94 -3.95
N GLU A 637 12.45 34.78 -3.56
CA GLU A 637 12.69 34.17 -2.24
C GLU A 637 14.04 33.45 -2.12
N PHE A 638 14.73 33.27 -3.25
CA PHE A 638 15.97 32.49 -3.37
C PHE A 638 17.17 33.33 -3.83
N MET A 639 17.19 34.59 -3.43
CA MET A 639 18.27 35.55 -3.76
C MET A 639 19.55 35.31 -2.97
N GLU A 640 19.46 34.64 -1.81
CA GLU A 640 20.58 34.42 -0.91
C GLU A 640 21.07 32.96 -0.95
N LYS A 641 22.36 32.75 -0.73
CA LYS A 641 22.99 31.41 -0.70
C LYS A 641 22.27 30.41 0.24
N HIS A 642 21.85 30.88 1.40
CA HIS A 642 21.16 30.03 2.39
C HIS A 642 19.78 29.55 1.92
N SER A 643 19.14 30.27 1.03
CA SER A 643 17.83 29.89 0.49
C SER A 643 17.89 28.67 -0.39
N VAL A 644 19.04 28.37 -1.03
CA VAL A 644 19.22 27.16 -1.88
C VAL A 644 18.99 25.89 -1.07
N ALA A 645 19.42 25.84 0.21
CA ALA A 645 19.15 24.71 1.09
C ALA A 645 17.64 24.47 1.34
N ARG A 646 16.82 25.53 1.29
CA ARG A 646 15.35 25.39 1.37
C ARG A 646 14.76 24.75 0.09
N LEU A 647 15.45 24.90 -1.04
CA LEU A 647 14.98 24.33 -2.31
C LEU A 647 15.13 22.80 -2.35
N ILE A 648 16.29 22.29 -1.87
CA ILE A 648 16.68 20.88 -1.96
C ILE A 648 16.61 20.14 -0.62
N GLY A 649 16.43 20.86 0.49
CA GLY A 649 16.49 20.33 1.87
C GLY A 649 17.81 20.63 2.55
N ALA A 650 17.76 20.86 3.86
CA ALA A 650 18.94 21.14 4.67
C ALA A 650 19.77 19.84 4.88
N PRO A 651 21.12 19.92 4.88
CA PRO A 651 21.96 18.78 5.21
C PRO A 651 21.82 18.35 6.68
N PRO A 652 22.20 17.12 7.05
CA PRO A 652 22.11 16.61 8.41
C PRO A 652 22.80 17.54 9.41
N GLY A 653 22.09 17.84 10.52
CA GLY A 653 22.58 18.70 11.61
C GLY A 653 22.19 20.19 11.48
N TYR A 654 21.50 20.60 10.44
CA TYR A 654 20.98 21.97 10.29
C TYR A 654 19.48 22.03 10.60
N VAL A 655 19.03 23.23 11.04
CA VAL A 655 17.59 23.49 11.29
C VAL A 655 16.80 23.34 9.99
N GLY A 656 15.68 22.57 10.02
CA GLY A 656 14.86 22.29 8.84
C GLY A 656 15.21 20.99 8.11
N TYR A 657 16.11 20.16 8.63
CA TYR A 657 16.47 18.85 8.03
C TYR A 657 15.27 17.92 7.87
N GLU A 658 14.32 17.91 8.81
CA GLU A 658 13.13 17.06 8.77
C GLU A 658 12.05 17.54 7.79
N GLU A 659 12.06 18.82 7.44
CA GLU A 659 11.01 19.44 6.59
C GLU A 659 11.15 19.10 5.09
N GLY A 660 12.32 18.61 4.63
CA GLY A 660 12.61 18.37 3.23
C GLY A 660 12.76 19.66 2.41
N GLY A 661 13.13 19.55 1.14
CA GLY A 661 13.24 20.70 0.21
C GLY A 661 11.90 21.02 -0.48
N VAL A 662 11.60 22.30 -0.64
CA VAL A 662 10.35 22.75 -1.28
C VAL A 662 10.18 22.16 -2.69
N LEU A 663 11.25 22.15 -3.50
CA LEU A 663 11.24 21.60 -4.84
C LEU A 663 11.21 20.07 -4.83
N THR A 664 12.11 19.45 -4.08
CA THR A 664 12.27 17.99 -4.06
C THR A 664 11.05 17.29 -3.46
N GLU A 665 10.46 17.84 -2.39
CA GLU A 665 9.26 17.27 -1.77
C GLU A 665 8.01 17.44 -2.65
N ALA A 666 7.89 18.59 -3.34
CA ALA A 666 6.78 18.82 -4.26
C ALA A 666 6.79 17.83 -5.44
N VAL A 667 7.97 17.58 -6.03
CA VAL A 667 8.11 16.65 -7.17
C VAL A 667 8.01 15.19 -6.69
N ARG A 668 8.54 14.86 -5.51
CA ARG A 668 8.41 13.53 -4.93
C ARG A 668 6.94 13.15 -4.69
N ARG A 669 6.12 14.09 -4.20
CA ARG A 669 4.68 13.87 -3.95
C ARG A 669 3.85 13.83 -5.23
N ARG A 670 4.23 14.62 -6.25
CA ARG A 670 3.58 14.67 -7.56
C ARG A 670 4.63 14.67 -8.66
N PRO A 671 5.06 13.49 -9.14
CA PRO A 671 6.08 13.40 -10.20
C PRO A 671 5.61 13.96 -11.55
N TYR A 672 4.30 14.00 -11.77
CA TYR A 672 3.67 14.49 -13.00
C TYR A 672 3.09 15.89 -12.77
N GLN A 673 3.88 16.91 -13.05
CA GLN A 673 3.47 18.30 -12.88
C GLN A 673 4.33 19.27 -13.70
N VAL A 674 3.86 20.51 -13.79
CA VAL A 674 4.64 21.62 -14.30
C VAL A 674 5.36 22.30 -13.13
N VAL A 675 6.67 22.47 -13.25
CA VAL A 675 7.47 23.22 -12.28
C VAL A 675 7.78 24.58 -12.89
N LEU A 676 7.21 25.63 -12.31
CA LEU A 676 7.37 27.00 -12.74
C LEU A 676 8.34 27.74 -11.80
N PHE A 677 9.50 28.10 -12.31
CA PHE A 677 10.44 29.02 -11.67
C PHE A 677 10.16 30.43 -12.17
N ASP A 678 9.53 31.27 -11.34
CA ASP A 678 9.14 32.61 -11.71
C ASP A 678 10.21 33.62 -11.34
N GLU A 679 10.46 34.59 -12.23
CA GLU A 679 11.49 35.65 -12.10
C GLU A 679 12.92 35.09 -11.87
N VAL A 680 13.32 34.14 -12.72
CA VAL A 680 14.56 33.35 -12.53
C VAL A 680 15.83 34.22 -12.53
N GLU A 681 15.78 35.42 -13.11
CA GLU A 681 16.87 36.41 -13.08
C GLU A 681 17.23 36.90 -11.67
N LYS A 682 16.34 36.72 -10.71
CA LYS A 682 16.57 37.12 -9.30
C LYS A 682 17.26 36.07 -8.46
N ALA A 683 17.36 34.85 -8.96
CA ALA A 683 17.90 33.71 -8.22
C ALA A 683 19.40 33.85 -7.94
N HIS A 684 19.85 33.35 -6.79
CA HIS A 684 21.27 33.21 -6.51
C HIS A 684 21.96 32.26 -7.48
N GLY A 685 23.23 32.50 -7.82
CA GLY A 685 24.02 31.69 -8.75
C GLY A 685 24.03 30.19 -8.47
N ASP A 686 23.95 29.77 -7.21
CA ASP A 686 23.95 28.36 -6.80
C ASP A 686 22.64 27.63 -7.16
N VAL A 687 21.52 28.35 -7.35
CA VAL A 687 20.25 27.77 -7.84
C VAL A 687 20.44 27.18 -9.23
N PHE A 688 21.21 27.85 -10.10
CA PHE A 688 21.49 27.36 -11.45
C PHE A 688 22.29 26.06 -11.44
N ASN A 689 23.18 25.86 -10.46
CA ASN A 689 23.92 24.59 -10.31
C ASN A 689 22.97 23.43 -9.99
N VAL A 690 21.95 23.67 -9.16
CA VAL A 690 20.89 22.68 -8.87
C VAL A 690 20.05 22.40 -10.11
N LEU A 691 19.64 23.46 -10.84
CA LEU A 691 18.86 23.32 -12.06
C LEU A 691 19.62 22.59 -13.17
N LEU A 692 20.93 22.81 -13.30
CA LEU A 692 21.76 22.07 -14.26
C LEU A 692 21.68 20.56 -14.03
N GLN A 693 21.72 20.08 -12.79
CA GLN A 693 21.59 18.66 -12.48
C GLN A 693 20.21 18.12 -12.89
N VAL A 694 19.14 18.88 -12.63
CA VAL A 694 17.78 18.51 -13.05
C VAL A 694 17.65 18.45 -14.57
N LEU A 695 18.23 19.43 -15.30
CA LEU A 695 18.13 19.53 -16.74
C LEU A 695 18.96 18.47 -17.49
N ASP A 696 20.08 18.02 -16.90
CA ASP A 696 20.97 17.02 -17.50
C ASP A 696 20.55 15.60 -17.17
N ASP A 697 20.45 15.30 -15.87
CA ASP A 697 20.26 13.93 -15.36
C ASP A 697 18.78 13.62 -15.08
N GLY A 698 17.89 14.64 -15.13
CA GLY A 698 16.47 14.51 -14.74
C GLY A 698 16.27 14.03 -13.31
N ARG A 699 17.29 14.15 -12.47
CA ARG A 699 17.28 13.67 -11.08
C ARG A 699 17.94 14.69 -10.17
N LEU A 700 17.47 14.76 -8.93
CA LEU A 700 18.05 15.62 -7.91
C LEU A 700 18.09 14.88 -6.57
N THR A 701 19.26 14.84 -5.93
CA THR A 701 19.40 14.27 -4.60
C THR A 701 19.08 15.32 -3.54
N ASP A 702 18.16 15.02 -2.65
CA ASP A 702 17.75 15.92 -1.56
C ASP A 702 18.78 15.95 -0.41
N GLY A 703 18.58 16.84 0.55
CA GLY A 703 19.44 16.95 1.75
C GLY A 703 19.45 15.71 2.63
N GLN A 704 18.52 14.77 2.44
CA GLN A 704 18.42 13.51 3.16
C GLN A 704 19.08 12.33 2.40
N GLY A 705 19.66 12.60 1.23
CA GLY A 705 20.29 11.58 0.39
C GLY A 705 19.32 10.80 -0.52
N ARG A 706 18.06 11.23 -0.62
CA ARG A 706 17.06 10.60 -1.49
C ARG A 706 17.12 11.21 -2.88
N THR A 707 17.09 10.38 -3.92
CA THR A 707 17.06 10.84 -5.30
C THR A 707 15.61 11.01 -5.76
N VAL A 708 15.28 12.22 -6.23
CA VAL A 708 13.97 12.59 -6.75
C VAL A 708 14.04 12.63 -8.27
N ASP A 709 13.09 11.99 -8.95
CA ASP A 709 13.01 11.88 -10.39
C ASP A 709 12.17 13.03 -11.00
N PHE A 710 12.74 13.79 -11.93
CA PHE A 710 12.14 14.89 -12.67
C PHE A 710 11.81 14.54 -14.12
N SER A 711 12.05 13.31 -14.58
CA SER A 711 11.86 12.90 -15.98
C SER A 711 10.42 13.11 -16.49
N ASN A 712 9.45 13.09 -15.58
CA ASN A 712 8.03 13.27 -15.87
C ASN A 712 7.53 14.71 -15.62
N THR A 713 8.42 15.64 -15.30
CA THR A 713 8.06 17.06 -15.08
C THR A 713 8.29 17.90 -16.33
N LEU A 714 7.53 18.99 -16.43
CA LEU A 714 7.75 20.04 -17.41
C LEU A 714 8.36 21.25 -16.68
N ILE A 715 9.57 21.64 -17.02
CA ILE A 715 10.29 22.76 -16.39
C ILE A 715 10.05 24.03 -17.18
N ILE A 716 9.51 25.04 -16.54
CA ILE A 716 9.28 26.35 -17.11
C ILE A 716 9.96 27.41 -16.24
N LEU A 717 10.80 28.20 -16.85
CA LEU A 717 11.46 29.36 -16.23
C LEU A 717 10.88 30.61 -16.85
N THR A 718 10.52 31.61 -16.05
CA THR A 718 10.08 32.90 -16.58
C THR A 718 11.06 33.99 -16.21
N SER A 719 11.27 34.93 -17.12
CA SER A 719 12.11 36.09 -16.88
C SER A 719 11.57 37.33 -17.60
N ASN A 720 11.90 38.49 -17.04
CA ASN A 720 11.60 39.79 -17.61
C ASN A 720 12.84 40.44 -18.28
N LEU A 721 13.97 39.71 -18.42
CA LEU A 721 15.15 40.19 -19.10
C LEU A 721 14.83 40.58 -20.56
N GLY A 722 15.38 41.69 -21.03
CA GLY A 722 15.15 42.17 -22.39
C GLY A 722 13.74 42.73 -22.66
N SER A 723 12.88 42.77 -21.62
CA SER A 723 11.48 43.25 -21.78
C SER A 723 11.34 44.65 -22.36
N GLN A 724 12.35 45.50 -22.17
CA GLN A 724 12.39 46.86 -22.74
C GLN A 724 12.42 46.85 -24.29
N TYR A 725 13.14 45.90 -24.89
CA TYR A 725 13.20 45.75 -26.34
C TYR A 725 11.91 45.16 -26.89
N LEU A 726 11.39 44.13 -26.19
CA LEU A 726 10.14 43.49 -26.58
C LEU A 726 8.91 44.43 -26.42
N ALA A 727 8.95 45.35 -25.47
CA ALA A 727 7.90 46.35 -25.28
C ALA A 727 7.97 47.49 -26.34
N ALA A 728 9.11 47.69 -26.97
CA ALA A 728 9.30 48.73 -28.01
C ALA A 728 8.87 48.23 -29.40
N VAL A 729 8.61 46.93 -29.60
CA VAL A 729 8.12 46.41 -30.90
C VAL A 729 6.70 46.90 -31.14
N GLU A 730 6.47 47.51 -32.30
CA GLU A 730 5.16 48.02 -32.73
C GLU A 730 4.22 46.87 -33.15
N ASP A 731 2.90 47.09 -33.02
CA ASP A 731 1.90 46.12 -33.46
C ASP A 731 2.08 45.77 -34.95
N GLY A 732 2.33 44.49 -35.23
CA GLY A 732 2.53 43.98 -36.61
C GLY A 732 4.01 43.79 -37.03
N GLN A 733 5.00 44.18 -36.19
CA GLN A 733 6.40 43.88 -36.43
C GLN A 733 6.78 42.52 -35.81
N SER A 734 7.63 41.75 -36.51
CA SER A 734 8.15 40.48 -36.01
C SER A 734 9.12 40.71 -34.84
N VAL A 735 8.97 39.89 -33.78
CA VAL A 735 9.87 39.87 -32.61
C VAL A 735 11.28 39.40 -32.99
N GLU A 736 11.43 38.66 -34.11
CA GLU A 736 12.72 38.24 -34.63
C GLU A 736 13.70 39.40 -34.88
N SER A 737 13.17 40.62 -35.13
CA SER A 737 14.01 41.82 -35.34
C SER A 737 14.76 42.25 -34.06
N VAL A 738 14.22 41.99 -32.88
CA VAL A 738 14.81 42.35 -31.57
C VAL A 738 15.41 41.15 -30.83
N GLU A 739 15.23 39.94 -31.33
CA GLU A 739 15.76 38.72 -30.75
C GLU A 739 17.27 38.79 -30.45
N PRO A 740 18.15 39.23 -31.38
CA PRO A 740 19.57 39.31 -31.11
C PRO A 740 19.92 40.18 -29.90
N GLN A 741 19.22 41.31 -29.72
CA GLN A 741 19.42 42.26 -28.61
C GLN A 741 18.94 41.66 -27.27
N VAL A 742 17.79 40.97 -27.27
CA VAL A 742 17.26 40.26 -26.10
C VAL A 742 18.22 39.13 -25.70
N MET A 743 18.69 38.36 -26.68
CA MET A 743 19.60 37.25 -26.46
C MET A 743 20.98 37.70 -25.97
N GLU A 744 21.45 38.88 -26.34
CA GLU A 744 22.68 39.46 -25.79
C GLU A 744 22.57 39.71 -24.29
N ILE A 745 21.43 40.26 -23.81
CA ILE A 745 21.18 40.49 -22.39
C ILE A 745 21.09 39.12 -21.65
N VAL A 746 20.36 38.18 -22.23
CA VAL A 746 20.19 36.85 -21.65
C VAL A 746 21.53 36.13 -21.50
N ARG A 747 22.39 36.17 -22.52
CA ARG A 747 23.75 35.60 -22.48
C ARG A 747 24.67 36.34 -21.52
N GLY A 748 24.44 37.63 -21.28
CA GLY A 748 25.18 38.42 -20.27
C GLY A 748 24.76 38.05 -18.81
N HIS A 749 23.54 37.53 -18.63
CA HIS A 749 23.02 37.19 -17.29
C HIS A 749 23.18 35.72 -16.93
N PHE A 750 22.87 34.83 -17.86
CA PHE A 750 22.94 33.39 -17.64
C PHE A 750 24.21 32.80 -18.26
N ARG A 751 24.77 31.78 -17.58
CA ARG A 751 25.95 31.05 -18.10
C ARG A 751 25.58 30.30 -19.39
N PRO A 752 26.48 30.23 -20.38
CA PRO A 752 26.24 29.49 -21.63
C PRO A 752 25.87 28.01 -21.38
N GLU A 753 26.45 27.38 -20.36
CA GLU A 753 26.16 26.00 -19.98
C GLU A 753 24.68 25.79 -19.62
N PHE A 754 24.07 26.74 -18.91
CA PHE A 754 22.68 26.70 -18.54
C PHE A 754 21.75 26.87 -19.74
N LEU A 755 22.02 27.87 -20.59
CA LEU A 755 21.20 28.14 -21.77
C LEU A 755 21.22 26.98 -22.79
N ASN A 756 22.36 26.29 -22.94
CA ASN A 756 22.50 25.14 -23.84
C ASN A 756 21.78 23.86 -23.34
N ARG A 757 21.31 23.83 -22.10
CA ARG A 757 20.55 22.69 -21.50
C ARG A 757 19.05 22.84 -21.63
N LEU A 758 18.59 24.06 -21.95
CA LEU A 758 17.19 24.34 -22.24
C LEU A 758 16.80 23.81 -23.62
N ASP A 759 15.61 23.23 -23.74
CA ASP A 759 15.09 22.74 -25.00
C ASP A 759 14.78 23.91 -25.93
N GLU A 760 14.19 25.01 -25.39
CA GLU A 760 13.90 26.23 -26.16
C GLU A 760 13.82 27.47 -25.26
N ILE A 761 14.21 28.60 -25.87
CA ILE A 761 14.06 29.96 -25.32
C ILE A 761 12.96 30.64 -26.12
N ILE A 762 11.86 31.00 -25.49
CA ILE A 762 10.65 31.48 -26.13
C ILE A 762 10.41 32.93 -25.78
N LEU A 763 10.30 33.76 -26.83
CA LEU A 763 10.01 35.17 -26.72
C LEU A 763 8.50 35.41 -26.79
N PHE A 764 7.93 36.05 -25.76
CA PHE A 764 6.51 36.40 -25.72
C PHE A 764 6.27 37.76 -26.34
N HIS A 765 5.33 37.82 -27.27
CA HIS A 765 4.89 39.05 -27.92
C HIS A 765 4.11 39.93 -26.96
N ARG A 766 4.18 41.27 -27.20
CA ARG A 766 3.30 42.20 -26.56
C ARG A 766 1.87 41.97 -27.07
N LEU A 767 0.90 42.03 -26.15
CA LEU A 767 -0.50 41.91 -26.54
C LEU A 767 -0.98 43.24 -27.13
N GLY A 768 -1.46 43.20 -28.35
CA GLY A 768 -2.09 44.35 -29.01
C GLY A 768 -3.56 44.51 -28.62
N GLN A 769 -4.16 45.61 -28.98
CA GLN A 769 -5.58 45.89 -28.68
C GLN A 769 -6.53 44.91 -29.36
N SER A 770 -6.17 44.37 -30.52
CA SER A 770 -6.91 43.29 -31.22
C SER A 770 -7.06 41.99 -30.42
N HIS A 771 -6.14 41.69 -29.53
CA HIS A 771 -6.16 40.48 -28.69
C HIS A 771 -7.06 40.63 -27.45
N MET A 772 -7.51 41.84 -27.12
CA MET A 772 -8.24 42.10 -25.88
C MET A 772 -9.64 41.53 -25.89
N GLY A 773 -10.35 41.55 -27.03
CA GLY A 773 -11.69 40.98 -27.12
C GLY A 773 -11.79 39.51 -26.69
N PRO A 774 -11.04 38.60 -27.30
CA PRO A 774 -11.00 37.20 -26.86
C PRO A 774 -10.56 36.98 -25.40
N ILE A 775 -9.64 37.84 -24.88
CA ILE A 775 -9.19 37.76 -23.47
C ILE A 775 -10.35 38.19 -22.53
N VAL A 776 -11.15 39.22 -22.92
CA VAL A 776 -12.36 39.63 -22.18
C VAL A 776 -13.34 38.45 -22.09
N ASP A 777 -13.61 37.77 -23.21
CA ASP A 777 -14.51 36.62 -23.26
C ASP A 777 -14.06 35.49 -22.28
N ILE A 778 -12.76 35.22 -22.23
CA ILE A 778 -12.21 34.26 -21.27
C ILE A 778 -12.44 34.71 -19.81
N GLN A 779 -12.24 35.98 -19.48
CA GLN A 779 -12.42 36.48 -18.11
C GLN A 779 -13.91 36.52 -17.72
N VAL A 780 -14.78 36.95 -18.64
CA VAL A 780 -16.24 36.92 -18.42
C VAL A 780 -16.78 35.49 -18.32
N GLY A 781 -16.25 34.56 -19.10
CA GLY A 781 -16.56 33.12 -19.00
C GLY A 781 -16.24 32.53 -17.61
N ARG A 782 -15.20 33.05 -16.95
CA ARG A 782 -14.90 32.68 -15.55
C ARG A 782 -16.00 33.20 -14.59
N VAL A 783 -16.50 34.40 -14.82
CA VAL A 783 -17.61 34.94 -14.02
C VAL A 783 -18.87 34.14 -14.27
N ALA A 784 -19.20 33.82 -15.51
CA ALA A 784 -20.35 33.00 -15.87
C ALA A 784 -20.33 31.61 -15.19
N LYS A 785 -19.16 30.99 -15.06
CA LYS A 785 -19.01 29.73 -14.32
C LYS A 785 -19.37 29.85 -12.83
N LEU A 786 -19.06 30.97 -12.19
CA LEU A 786 -19.43 31.22 -10.78
C LEU A 786 -20.94 31.40 -10.60
N LEU A 787 -21.64 31.81 -11.66
CA LEU A 787 -23.10 31.99 -11.66
C LEU A 787 -23.89 30.73 -12.04
N ALA A 788 -23.19 29.71 -12.53
CA ALA A 788 -23.80 28.47 -13.03
C ALA A 788 -24.60 27.71 -11.96
N ASP A 789 -24.12 27.70 -10.70
CA ASP A 789 -24.84 27.06 -9.57
C ASP A 789 -26.22 27.69 -9.30
N ARG A 790 -26.36 28.99 -9.61
CA ARG A 790 -27.60 29.74 -9.49
C ARG A 790 -28.40 29.79 -10.79
N LYS A 791 -27.92 29.09 -11.84
CA LYS A 791 -28.53 29.06 -13.18
C LYS A 791 -28.73 30.47 -13.80
N ILE A 792 -27.86 31.44 -13.44
CA ILE A 792 -27.93 32.81 -13.98
C ILE A 792 -27.12 32.83 -15.27
N GLY A 793 -27.79 33.17 -16.39
CA GLY A 793 -27.13 33.38 -17.69
C GLY A 793 -26.47 34.77 -17.74
N LEU A 794 -25.24 34.85 -18.33
CA LEU A 794 -24.55 36.12 -18.53
C LEU A 794 -24.24 36.27 -20.01
N HIS A 795 -24.75 37.34 -20.63
CA HIS A 795 -24.56 37.69 -22.03
C HIS A 795 -23.89 39.05 -22.17
N LEU A 796 -22.76 39.12 -22.86
CA LEU A 796 -22.01 40.36 -23.10
C LEU A 796 -22.24 40.83 -24.53
N THR A 797 -22.63 42.10 -24.72
CA THR A 797 -22.70 42.71 -26.07
C THR A 797 -21.31 43.02 -26.62
N ASP A 798 -21.17 43.15 -27.96
CA ASP A 798 -19.90 43.50 -28.57
C ASP A 798 -19.40 44.88 -28.10
N ALA A 799 -20.30 45.85 -27.87
CA ALA A 799 -19.97 47.18 -27.33
C ALA A 799 -19.37 47.09 -25.92
N ALA A 800 -19.98 46.28 -25.06
CA ALA A 800 -19.48 46.05 -23.69
C ALA A 800 -18.14 45.31 -23.67
N ARG A 801 -17.96 44.35 -24.60
CA ARG A 801 -16.67 43.64 -24.81
C ARG A 801 -15.55 44.60 -25.19
N GLU A 802 -15.79 45.47 -26.20
CA GLU A 802 -14.79 46.43 -26.64
C GLU A 802 -14.48 47.46 -25.55
N TRP A 803 -15.49 47.90 -24.80
CA TRP A 803 -15.32 48.82 -23.69
C TRP A 803 -14.44 48.23 -22.59
N LEU A 804 -14.72 46.97 -22.13
CA LEU A 804 -13.89 46.27 -21.16
C LEU A 804 -12.47 46.07 -21.67
N GLY A 805 -12.30 45.70 -22.94
CA GLY A 805 -11.00 45.55 -23.57
C GLY A 805 -10.19 46.85 -23.53
N ARG A 806 -10.82 48.00 -23.84
CA ARG A 806 -10.20 49.31 -23.82
C ARG A 806 -9.82 49.78 -22.41
N VAL A 807 -10.73 49.62 -21.43
CA VAL A 807 -10.48 50.02 -20.03
C VAL A 807 -9.47 49.11 -19.34
N GLY A 808 -9.44 47.81 -19.72
CA GLY A 808 -8.57 46.79 -19.16
C GLY A 808 -7.20 46.68 -19.83
N TYR A 809 -6.93 47.43 -20.88
CA TYR A 809 -5.65 47.43 -21.60
C TYR A 809 -4.70 48.51 -21.07
N ASP A 810 -3.46 48.09 -20.81
CA ASP A 810 -2.36 49.00 -20.47
C ASP A 810 -1.16 48.70 -21.37
N PRO A 811 -0.57 49.71 -22.05
CA PRO A 811 0.59 49.49 -22.92
C PRO A 811 1.81 48.87 -22.26
N VAL A 812 2.00 49.07 -20.94
CA VAL A 812 3.16 48.56 -20.18
C VAL A 812 2.84 47.23 -19.53
N TYR A 813 1.64 47.07 -18.97
CA TYR A 813 1.22 45.92 -18.19
C TYR A 813 0.34 44.92 -18.95
N GLY A 814 0.10 45.16 -20.26
CA GLY A 814 -0.67 44.28 -21.14
C GLY A 814 -2.10 44.05 -20.65
N ALA A 815 -2.54 42.79 -20.55
CA ALA A 815 -3.85 42.41 -20.11
C ALA A 815 -3.97 42.23 -18.56
N ARG A 816 -2.93 42.53 -17.77
CA ARG A 816 -2.96 42.36 -16.30
C ARG A 816 -4.04 43.23 -15.62
N PRO A 817 -4.31 44.48 -16.03
CA PRO A 817 -5.37 45.28 -15.42
C PRO A 817 -6.77 44.80 -15.76
N LEU A 818 -6.95 44.03 -16.85
CA LEU A 818 -8.28 43.56 -17.29
C LEU A 818 -9.04 42.81 -16.23
N ARG A 819 -8.37 41.96 -15.45
CA ARG A 819 -9.02 41.23 -14.35
C ARG A 819 -9.65 42.18 -13.32
N ARG A 820 -8.96 43.26 -12.98
CA ARG A 820 -9.49 44.28 -12.06
C ARG A 820 -10.63 45.09 -12.72
N ALA A 821 -10.54 45.35 -14.02
CA ALA A 821 -11.59 46.02 -14.76
C ALA A 821 -12.89 45.17 -14.76
N VAL A 822 -12.79 43.88 -15.06
CA VAL A 822 -13.92 42.94 -15.00
C VAL A 822 -14.50 42.85 -13.57
N GLN A 823 -13.64 42.77 -12.55
CA GLN A 823 -14.11 42.78 -11.18
C GLN A 823 -14.88 44.06 -10.83
N ARG A 824 -14.28 45.21 -11.04
CA ARG A 824 -14.83 46.50 -10.62
C ARG A 824 -16.08 46.90 -11.41
N HIS A 825 -16.11 46.61 -12.71
CA HIS A 825 -17.16 47.12 -13.59
C HIS A 825 -18.25 46.09 -13.92
N LEU A 826 -17.97 44.80 -13.71
CA LEU A 826 -18.95 43.72 -13.95
C LEU A 826 -19.32 42.96 -12.69
N GLN A 827 -18.35 42.40 -11.96
CA GLN A 827 -18.65 41.53 -10.83
C GLN A 827 -19.26 42.28 -9.64
N ASP A 828 -18.65 43.41 -9.25
CA ASP A 828 -19.13 44.19 -8.10
C ASP A 828 -20.57 44.73 -8.33
N PRO A 829 -20.91 45.36 -9.49
CA PRO A 829 -22.30 45.77 -9.78
C PRO A 829 -23.27 44.59 -9.87
N LEU A 830 -22.85 43.46 -10.47
CA LEU A 830 -23.70 42.29 -10.58
C LEU A 830 -24.01 41.68 -9.21
N ALA A 831 -23.01 41.63 -8.32
CA ALA A 831 -23.18 41.18 -6.95
C ALA A 831 -24.20 42.05 -6.17
N GLU A 832 -24.15 43.39 -6.36
CA GLU A 832 -25.14 44.30 -5.77
C GLU A 832 -26.57 44.02 -6.28
N GLU A 833 -26.75 43.83 -7.60
CA GLU A 833 -28.08 43.56 -8.18
C GLU A 833 -28.62 42.19 -7.73
N ILE A 834 -27.75 41.18 -7.55
CA ILE A 834 -28.14 39.89 -6.96
C ILE A 834 -28.57 40.06 -5.51
N LEU A 835 -27.82 40.84 -4.70
CA LEU A 835 -28.14 41.06 -3.28
C LEU A 835 -29.40 41.90 -3.07
N ARG A 836 -29.67 42.83 -4.00
CA ARG A 836 -30.95 43.61 -4.01
C ARG A 836 -32.15 42.77 -4.44
N GLY A 837 -31.93 41.55 -4.96
CA GLY A 837 -33.02 40.69 -5.44
C GLY A 837 -33.51 41.01 -6.83
N ASN A 838 -32.84 41.92 -7.56
CA ASN A 838 -33.18 42.29 -8.93
C ASN A 838 -32.83 41.19 -9.92
N VAL A 839 -31.75 40.42 -9.64
CA VAL A 839 -31.33 39.23 -10.41
C VAL A 839 -31.72 37.99 -9.59
N LYS A 840 -32.70 37.23 -10.08
CA LYS A 840 -33.17 35.98 -9.46
C LYS A 840 -32.44 34.76 -10.05
N ASP A 841 -32.47 33.67 -9.34
CA ASP A 841 -31.95 32.41 -9.85
C ASP A 841 -32.72 32.01 -11.13
N GLY A 842 -31.98 31.64 -12.19
CA GLY A 842 -32.55 31.34 -13.50
C GLY A 842 -32.72 32.51 -14.45
N ALA A 843 -32.44 33.76 -14.03
CA ALA A 843 -32.53 34.94 -14.88
C ALA A 843 -31.35 35.03 -15.87
N THR A 844 -31.53 35.71 -16.99
CA THR A 844 -30.45 36.04 -17.92
C THR A 844 -30.09 37.53 -17.81
N VAL A 845 -28.83 37.83 -17.53
CA VAL A 845 -28.30 39.18 -17.43
C VAL A 845 -27.58 39.55 -18.72
N THR A 846 -28.05 40.60 -19.39
CA THR A 846 -27.36 41.17 -20.54
C THR A 846 -26.58 42.40 -20.10
N VAL A 847 -25.28 42.43 -20.47
CA VAL A 847 -24.36 43.51 -20.15
C VAL A 847 -24.11 44.32 -21.43
N ASP A 848 -24.39 45.62 -21.41
CA ASP A 848 -24.21 46.52 -22.51
C ASP A 848 -23.36 47.76 -22.13
N GLU A 849 -22.86 48.51 -23.09
CA GLU A 849 -22.24 49.81 -22.86
C GLU A 849 -23.28 50.92 -22.92
N GLY A 850 -23.36 51.77 -21.90
CA GLY A 850 -24.20 52.95 -21.86
C GLY A 850 -23.56 54.09 -21.07
N ASP A 851 -23.47 55.28 -21.67
CA ASP A 851 -22.89 56.48 -21.07
C ASP A 851 -21.45 56.29 -20.51
N GLY A 852 -20.62 55.50 -21.19
CA GLY A 852 -19.24 55.21 -20.77
C GLY A 852 -19.09 54.31 -19.55
N LYS A 853 -20.15 53.54 -19.21
CA LYS A 853 -20.14 52.51 -18.14
C LYS A 853 -20.90 51.28 -18.63
N LEU A 854 -20.70 50.17 -17.93
CA LEU A 854 -21.49 48.95 -18.17
C LEU A 854 -22.88 49.11 -17.55
N ALA A 855 -23.91 48.79 -18.32
CA ALA A 855 -25.28 48.72 -17.91
C ALA A 855 -25.74 47.26 -17.86
N LEU A 856 -26.36 46.85 -16.75
CA LEU A 856 -26.88 45.51 -16.53
C LEU A 856 -28.39 45.53 -16.77
N SER A 857 -28.89 44.72 -17.70
CA SER A 857 -30.34 44.49 -17.92
C SER A 857 -30.69 43.03 -17.64
N VAL A 858 -31.79 42.81 -16.92
CA VAL A 858 -32.22 41.47 -16.53
C VAL A 858 -33.42 41.09 -17.38
N ALA A 859 -33.35 39.95 -18.05
CA ALA A 859 -34.43 39.36 -18.84
C ALA A 859 -35.08 38.15 -18.13
#